data_253c30362e613362013a6a34ae3e1413
#
_entry.id   253c30362e613362013a6a34ae3e1413
#
_cell.length_a   1.000
_cell.length_b   1.000
_cell.length_c   1.000
_cell.angle_alpha   90.00
_cell.angle_beta   90.00
_cell.angle_gamma   90.00
#
_symmetry.space_group_name_H-M   'P 1'
#
loop_
_entity.id
_entity.type
_entity.pdbx_description
1 polymer ?
#
loop_
_entity_poly.entity_id
_entity_poly.type
_entity_poly.pdbx_seq_one_letter_code
_entity_poly.pdbx_strand_id
1 'polypeptide(L)'
;MQIQELNKEQQKAVNHIDGPMLVLAGAGSGKTKVLTNRIANLIENGISPYNILAITFTNKAAKEMKDRVVRLIGKEAYNIQISTFHSLGLKILKENYSMLGYEKNFTIIDSDDVLTIIKKILKDKNMSKDRYNPREIKNKISSAKNEMMSIDSFAKIEFDHKVVEVYKEYQQKLKNGNSVDFDDLLILPIKLFRNYPRVLEEYQDRYKYILIDEYQDTNEAQYTFSKLLSAKYRNIFVVGDNDQAIYAFRGANYKNILNFEKDYPEAKTILLEENYRSTKTILNAANSVIKNNHERKDKNLWSNNATGNKIKYKEVANEKEEASFVGTEIKRLLSEGINEEDIAVLYRTNAQSRVIEEEMLKKNIKYRVVGSFYFYNRKEIKDLLCYLRLINNHKDDVSLLRVINTPRRGIGDKTIETLTEEATTRELSLYETISKGKELEFKNLIEDLTKASESLSLTELIDEILEKTGIKKELSTSKLLEDEIRLENLNEFKGVTKSYEEEYGTASLGDFLDEISLVSDMSEHQDSSNRVSLMTVHSVKGLEFDYVFIVGMEEGIFPHYNAINDGSNSAIEEERRLCYVAITRAKKELYITSADTRMLFGNPMRNQPSRFIDEIDKEYIDKERPKKLEKIITKVRKTVDKNATYEVGEHISHTEFGEGIVISVDKSIITVAFPHPFGIRKLMKGHPNITKL
;
A
#
# COMPACT_ATOMS: atom_id res chain seq x y z
N MET A 1 -15.30 32.92 -13.35
CA MET A 1 -14.89 31.52 -13.10
C MET A 1 -15.47 30.58 -14.15
N GLN A 2 -14.69 29.63 -14.70
CA GLN A 2 -15.16 28.71 -15.77
C GLN A 2 -16.00 27.57 -15.17
N ILE A 3 -17.18 27.88 -14.63
CA ILE A 3 -18.22 26.87 -14.27
C ILE A 3 -18.78 26.20 -15.55
N GLN A 4 -18.39 26.69 -16.74
CA GLN A 4 -18.91 26.28 -18.04
C GLN A 4 -18.58 24.83 -18.48
N GLU A 5 -17.73 24.13 -17.75
CA GLU A 5 -17.35 22.73 -18.10
C GLU A 5 -18.03 21.66 -17.24
N LEU A 6 -18.95 22.02 -16.34
CA LEU A 6 -19.66 21.06 -15.50
C LEU A 6 -20.98 20.63 -16.15
N ASN A 7 -21.31 19.33 -16.09
CA ASN A 7 -22.65 18.89 -16.48
C ASN A 7 -23.70 19.32 -15.44
N LYS A 8 -25.00 19.16 -15.79
CA LYS A 8 -26.10 19.61 -14.93
C LYS A 8 -26.08 19.05 -13.51
N GLU A 9 -25.76 17.77 -13.34
CA GLU A 9 -25.73 17.13 -12.03
C GLU A 9 -24.50 17.59 -11.22
N GLN A 10 -23.36 17.74 -11.87
CA GLN A 10 -22.17 18.32 -11.26
C GLN A 10 -22.43 19.77 -10.80
N GLN A 11 -23.12 20.59 -11.62
CA GLN A 11 -23.51 21.95 -11.26
C GLN A 11 -24.43 21.99 -10.03
N LYS A 12 -25.43 21.09 -9.97
CA LYS A 12 -26.30 20.96 -8.78
C LYS A 12 -25.49 20.66 -7.51
N ALA A 13 -24.53 19.75 -7.61
CA ALA A 13 -23.68 19.39 -6.49
C ALA A 13 -22.78 20.56 -6.04
N VAL A 14 -22.17 21.28 -6.99
CA VAL A 14 -21.29 22.42 -6.71
C VAL A 14 -22.09 23.60 -6.11
N ASN A 15 -23.29 23.86 -6.59
CA ASN A 15 -24.12 25.02 -6.17
C ASN A 15 -24.85 24.80 -4.83
N HIS A 16 -24.83 23.59 -4.27
CA HIS A 16 -25.39 23.35 -2.95
C HIS A 16 -24.51 23.96 -1.86
N ILE A 17 -24.96 24.94 -1.11
CA ILE A 17 -24.14 25.63 -0.09
C ILE A 17 -24.29 24.96 1.27
N ASP A 18 -25.47 25.00 1.88
CA ASP A 18 -25.69 24.57 3.26
C ASP A 18 -26.41 23.21 3.35
N GLY A 19 -26.15 22.53 4.44
CA GLY A 19 -26.72 21.22 4.76
C GLY A 19 -25.95 20.03 4.21
N PRO A 20 -26.31 18.81 4.66
CA PRO A 20 -25.62 17.60 4.26
C PRO A 20 -25.93 17.22 2.80
N MET A 21 -24.93 16.72 2.09
CA MET A 21 -25.07 16.21 0.72
C MET A 21 -24.25 14.95 0.50
N LEU A 22 -24.85 13.98 -0.16
CA LEU A 22 -24.23 12.77 -0.67
C LEU A 22 -24.12 12.86 -2.20
N VAL A 23 -22.92 12.75 -2.72
CA VAL A 23 -22.66 12.61 -4.15
C VAL A 23 -22.18 11.18 -4.43
N LEU A 24 -23.06 10.37 -5.00
CA LEU A 24 -22.73 9.04 -5.49
C LEU A 24 -22.18 9.16 -6.90
N ALA A 25 -20.88 9.03 -7.04
CA ALA A 25 -20.15 9.38 -8.24
C ALA A 25 -19.39 8.16 -8.78
N GLY A 26 -19.83 7.63 -9.91
CA GLY A 26 -19.19 6.49 -10.55
C GLY A 26 -17.73 6.71 -10.94
N ALA A 27 -17.08 5.65 -11.42
CA ALA A 27 -15.72 5.74 -11.94
C ALA A 27 -15.65 6.77 -13.09
N GLY A 28 -14.63 7.65 -13.08
CA GLY A 28 -14.43 8.63 -14.15
C GLY A 28 -15.50 9.69 -14.30
N SER A 29 -16.40 9.89 -13.32
CA SER A 29 -17.48 10.88 -13.37
C SER A 29 -17.09 12.30 -12.90
N GLY A 30 -15.82 12.51 -12.56
CA GLY A 30 -15.30 13.81 -12.14
C GLY A 30 -15.49 14.15 -10.66
N LYS A 31 -15.46 13.15 -9.75
CA LYS A 31 -15.52 13.32 -8.29
C LYS A 31 -14.68 14.49 -7.78
N THR A 32 -13.38 14.44 -8.03
CA THR A 32 -12.43 15.49 -7.58
C THR A 32 -12.72 16.85 -8.23
N LYS A 33 -13.20 16.87 -9.49
CA LYS A 33 -13.61 18.11 -10.18
C LYS A 33 -14.78 18.76 -9.45
N VAL A 34 -15.78 18.00 -9.02
CA VAL A 34 -16.92 18.50 -8.25
C VAL A 34 -16.47 19.05 -6.91
N LEU A 35 -15.62 18.32 -6.17
CA LEU A 35 -15.08 18.76 -4.87
C LEU A 35 -14.31 20.08 -4.99
N THR A 36 -13.38 20.18 -5.92
CA THR A 36 -12.56 21.40 -6.10
C THR A 36 -13.38 22.61 -6.55
N ASN A 37 -14.34 22.41 -7.48
CA ASN A 37 -15.24 23.49 -7.90
C ASN A 37 -16.20 23.90 -6.78
N ARG A 38 -16.66 22.96 -5.93
CA ARG A 38 -17.47 23.29 -4.77
C ARG A 38 -16.69 24.16 -3.76
N ILE A 39 -15.43 23.81 -3.47
CA ILE A 39 -14.56 24.63 -2.60
C ILE A 39 -14.49 26.06 -3.16
N ALA A 40 -14.23 26.20 -4.45
CA ALA A 40 -14.16 27.50 -5.09
C ALA A 40 -15.50 28.25 -5.02
N ASN A 41 -16.63 27.57 -5.24
CA ASN A 41 -17.96 28.15 -5.13
C ASN A 41 -18.30 28.61 -3.69
N LEU A 42 -17.88 27.88 -2.67
CA LEU A 42 -18.04 28.30 -1.27
C LEU A 42 -17.31 29.61 -1.01
N ILE A 43 -16.08 29.75 -1.48
CA ILE A 43 -15.28 30.99 -1.35
C ILE A 43 -15.95 32.15 -2.08
N GLU A 44 -16.43 31.94 -3.32
CA GLU A 44 -17.15 32.97 -4.08
C GLU A 44 -18.43 33.43 -3.40
N ASN A 45 -19.08 32.55 -2.63
CA ASN A 45 -20.25 32.87 -1.81
C ASN A 45 -19.88 33.49 -0.43
N GLY A 46 -18.63 33.91 -0.23
CA GLY A 46 -18.18 34.63 0.97
C GLY A 46 -17.83 33.72 2.16
N ILE A 47 -17.73 32.41 1.98
CA ILE A 47 -17.29 31.52 3.06
C ILE A 47 -15.79 31.67 3.23
N SER A 48 -15.35 31.92 4.46
CA SER A 48 -13.92 32.07 4.76
C SER A 48 -13.17 30.77 4.46
N PRO A 49 -11.99 30.83 3.79
CA PRO A 49 -11.12 29.66 3.57
C PRO A 49 -10.80 28.88 4.85
N TYR A 50 -10.65 29.57 5.98
CA TYR A 50 -10.37 28.96 7.29
C TYR A 50 -11.52 28.10 7.83
N ASN A 51 -12.75 28.29 7.30
CA ASN A 51 -13.91 27.52 7.70
C ASN A 51 -14.14 26.27 6.85
N ILE A 52 -13.26 25.98 5.90
CA ILE A 52 -13.39 24.87 4.98
C ILE A 52 -12.35 23.79 5.32
N LEU A 53 -12.83 22.56 5.51
CA LEU A 53 -12.04 21.35 5.70
C LEU A 53 -12.35 20.39 4.54
N ALA A 54 -11.32 20.02 3.78
CA ALA A 54 -11.43 19.01 2.74
C ALA A 54 -10.53 17.80 3.10
N ILE A 55 -11.12 16.62 3.11
CA ILE A 55 -10.44 15.38 3.51
C ILE A 55 -10.38 14.43 2.32
N THR A 56 -9.19 13.86 2.09
CA THR A 56 -8.95 12.83 1.09
C THR A 56 -8.37 11.57 1.73
N PHE A 57 -8.25 10.50 0.96
CA PHE A 57 -7.74 9.24 1.48
C PHE A 57 -6.20 9.17 1.50
N THR A 58 -5.51 9.82 0.55
CA THR A 58 -4.05 9.79 0.44
C THR A 58 -3.45 11.19 0.45
N ASN A 59 -2.20 11.33 0.92
CA ASN A 59 -1.47 12.60 0.90
C ASN A 59 -1.27 13.12 -0.53
N LYS A 60 -1.03 12.22 -1.50
CA LYS A 60 -0.96 12.57 -2.93
C LYS A 60 -2.27 13.20 -3.42
N ALA A 61 -3.42 12.58 -3.09
CA ALA A 61 -4.72 13.15 -3.46
C ALA A 61 -4.98 14.50 -2.78
N ALA A 62 -4.52 14.68 -1.53
CA ALA A 62 -4.61 15.96 -0.82
C ALA A 62 -3.77 17.04 -1.51
N LYS A 63 -2.53 16.73 -1.88
CA LYS A 63 -1.64 17.64 -2.63
C LYS A 63 -2.25 18.00 -3.99
N GLU A 64 -2.69 17.00 -4.75
CA GLU A 64 -3.31 17.21 -6.06
C GLU A 64 -4.61 18.05 -5.95
N MET A 65 -5.44 17.79 -4.94
CA MET A 65 -6.64 18.61 -4.67
C MET A 65 -6.24 20.04 -4.35
N LYS A 66 -5.23 20.26 -3.51
CA LYS A 66 -4.71 21.58 -3.16
C LYS A 66 -4.21 22.33 -4.39
N ASP A 67 -3.41 21.68 -5.25
CA ASP A 67 -2.90 22.28 -6.49
C ASP A 67 -4.03 22.68 -7.46
N ARG A 68 -5.08 21.87 -7.54
CA ARG A 68 -6.26 22.18 -8.35
C ARG A 68 -7.04 23.38 -7.80
N VAL A 69 -7.22 23.43 -6.47
CA VAL A 69 -7.90 24.55 -5.80
C VAL A 69 -7.07 25.84 -5.95
N VAL A 70 -5.74 25.77 -5.81
CA VAL A 70 -4.84 26.92 -6.05
C VAL A 70 -5.00 27.47 -7.49
N ARG A 71 -5.14 26.58 -8.48
CA ARG A 71 -5.40 27.02 -9.88
C ARG A 71 -6.74 27.70 -10.05
N LEU A 72 -7.75 27.36 -9.25
CA LEU A 72 -9.09 27.93 -9.33
C LEU A 72 -9.23 29.29 -8.62
N ILE A 73 -8.68 29.42 -7.39
CA ILE A 73 -8.90 30.58 -6.52
C ILE A 73 -7.60 31.30 -6.10
N GLY A 74 -6.44 30.85 -6.59
CA GLY A 74 -5.15 31.49 -6.28
C GLY A 74 -4.69 31.24 -4.83
N LYS A 75 -4.00 32.26 -4.28
CA LYS A 75 -3.32 32.14 -2.95
C LYS A 75 -4.26 31.91 -1.76
N GLU A 76 -5.54 32.24 -1.88
CA GLU A 76 -6.51 31.98 -0.80
C GLU A 76 -6.65 30.49 -0.47
N ALA A 77 -6.37 29.61 -1.44
CA ALA A 77 -6.36 28.16 -1.26
C ALA A 77 -5.41 27.67 -0.16
N TYR A 78 -4.34 28.40 0.13
CA TYR A 78 -3.38 28.00 1.19
C TYR A 78 -3.98 28.08 2.59
N ASN A 79 -5.05 28.84 2.78
CA ASN A 79 -5.76 28.97 4.05
C ASN A 79 -6.83 27.88 4.28
N ILE A 80 -7.09 27.04 3.28
CA ILE A 80 -8.03 25.92 3.38
C ILE A 80 -7.28 24.73 3.97
N GLN A 81 -7.89 24.05 4.95
CA GLN A 81 -7.37 22.79 5.46
C GLN A 81 -7.72 21.66 4.48
N ILE A 82 -6.73 21.23 3.68
CA ILE A 82 -6.86 20.07 2.78
C ILE A 82 -5.84 19.04 3.24
N SER A 83 -6.30 17.86 3.69
CA SER A 83 -5.44 16.84 4.30
C SER A 83 -6.09 15.45 4.28
N THR A 84 -5.37 14.44 4.77
CA THR A 84 -5.96 13.13 5.10
C THR A 84 -6.56 13.15 6.50
N PHE A 85 -7.37 12.14 6.85
CA PHE A 85 -7.87 11.96 8.21
C PHE A 85 -6.73 11.87 9.24
N HIS A 86 -5.67 11.11 8.94
CA HIS A 86 -4.53 10.95 9.83
C HIS A 86 -3.72 12.23 9.99
N SER A 87 -3.50 12.98 8.92
CA SER A 87 -2.82 14.29 8.99
C SER A 87 -3.63 15.29 9.82
N LEU A 88 -4.95 15.30 9.69
CA LEU A 88 -5.83 16.13 10.52
C LEU A 88 -5.78 15.69 11.98
N GLY A 89 -5.85 14.38 12.23
CA GLY A 89 -5.74 13.81 13.57
C GLY A 89 -4.41 14.16 14.25
N LEU A 90 -3.32 14.02 13.53
CA LEU A 90 -1.99 14.43 14.01
C LEU A 90 -1.94 15.92 14.37
N LYS A 91 -2.49 16.80 13.52
CA LYS A 91 -2.57 18.25 13.80
C LYS A 91 -3.33 18.52 15.10
N ILE A 92 -4.49 17.88 15.28
CA ILE A 92 -5.30 18.02 16.50
C ILE A 92 -4.53 17.53 17.74
N LEU A 93 -3.83 16.40 17.62
CA LEU A 93 -2.99 15.89 18.72
C LEU A 93 -1.85 16.83 19.05
N LYS A 94 -1.18 17.40 18.06
CA LYS A 94 -0.10 18.38 18.25
C LYS A 94 -0.59 19.69 18.90
N GLU A 95 -1.82 20.10 18.63
CA GLU A 95 -2.42 21.28 19.27
C GLU A 95 -2.87 20.99 20.70
N ASN A 96 -3.15 19.71 21.08
CA ASN A 96 -3.79 19.31 22.34
C ASN A 96 -3.10 18.16 23.10
N TYR A 97 -1.84 17.85 22.80
CA TYR A 97 -1.12 16.68 23.32
C TYR A 97 -1.15 16.57 24.85
N SER A 98 -1.00 17.70 25.57
CA SER A 98 -0.96 17.74 27.03
C SER A 98 -2.28 17.30 27.68
N MET A 99 -3.42 17.59 27.06
CA MET A 99 -4.75 17.18 27.56
C MET A 99 -4.93 15.65 27.52
N LEU A 100 -4.17 14.97 26.67
CA LEU A 100 -4.15 13.52 26.57
C LEU A 100 -2.97 12.89 27.34
N GLY A 101 -2.15 13.73 28.02
CA GLY A 101 -1.01 13.32 28.83
C GLY A 101 0.16 12.80 27.98
N TYR A 102 0.39 13.38 26.79
CA TYR A 102 1.58 13.21 25.97
C TYR A 102 2.49 14.43 26.08
N GLU A 103 3.75 14.24 25.71
CA GLU A 103 4.70 15.35 25.51
C GLU A 103 4.62 15.83 24.06
N LYS A 104 5.07 17.06 23.79
CA LYS A 104 4.98 17.69 22.46
C LYS A 104 5.69 16.89 21.37
N ASN A 105 6.77 16.21 21.72
CA ASN A 105 7.65 15.48 20.83
C ASN A 105 7.34 13.96 20.79
N PHE A 106 6.07 13.58 20.91
CA PHE A 106 5.70 12.16 20.81
C PHE A 106 6.10 11.56 19.46
N THR A 107 6.48 10.28 19.48
CA THR A 107 6.87 9.54 18.28
C THR A 107 5.68 8.81 17.67
N ILE A 108 5.57 8.88 16.33
CA ILE A 108 4.63 8.02 15.56
C ILE A 108 5.39 6.76 15.15
N ILE A 109 4.97 5.60 15.66
CA ILE A 109 5.60 4.32 15.35
C ILE A 109 4.95 3.66 14.15
N ASP A 110 5.77 2.98 13.34
CA ASP A 110 5.29 2.27 12.17
C ASP A 110 4.87 0.81 12.46
N SER A 111 4.37 0.15 11.41
CA SER A 111 3.86 -1.23 11.49
C SER A 111 4.88 -2.26 11.96
N ASP A 112 6.17 -2.08 11.65
CA ASP A 112 7.23 -3.01 12.06
C ASP A 112 7.64 -2.75 13.51
N ASP A 113 7.62 -1.50 13.93
CA ASP A 113 7.84 -1.09 15.31
C ASP A 113 6.76 -1.68 16.21
N VAL A 114 5.47 -1.59 15.79
CA VAL A 114 4.35 -2.26 16.47
C VAL A 114 4.60 -3.77 16.61
N LEU A 115 5.03 -4.45 15.53
CA LEU A 115 5.35 -5.87 15.59
C LEU A 115 6.52 -6.17 16.52
N THR A 116 7.51 -5.28 16.62
CA THR A 116 8.65 -5.42 17.51
C THR A 116 8.24 -5.33 18.97
N ILE A 117 7.37 -4.37 19.32
CA ILE A 117 6.81 -4.25 20.66
C ILE A 117 6.01 -5.51 21.03
N ILE A 118 5.10 -5.95 20.15
CA ILE A 118 4.28 -7.15 20.42
C ILE A 118 5.15 -8.40 20.58
N LYS A 119 6.17 -8.60 19.74
CA LYS A 119 7.13 -9.73 19.89
C LYS A 119 7.85 -9.69 21.23
N LYS A 120 8.24 -8.50 21.71
CA LYS A 120 8.87 -8.32 23.01
C LYS A 120 7.90 -8.69 24.13
N ILE A 121 6.66 -8.21 24.11
CA ILE A 121 5.64 -8.55 25.10
C ILE A 121 5.41 -10.07 25.15
N LEU A 122 5.30 -10.73 23.99
CA LEU A 122 5.10 -12.18 23.93
C LEU A 122 6.29 -12.95 24.51
N LYS A 123 7.53 -12.48 24.27
CA LYS A 123 8.75 -13.05 24.85
C LYS A 123 8.76 -12.87 26.37
N ASP A 124 8.50 -11.67 26.87
CA ASP A 124 8.50 -11.31 28.29
C ASP A 124 7.46 -12.13 29.08
N LYS A 125 6.31 -12.43 28.44
CA LYS A 125 5.25 -13.28 29.03
C LYS A 125 5.43 -14.78 28.79
N ASN A 126 6.54 -15.22 28.21
CA ASN A 126 6.80 -16.62 27.85
C ASN A 126 5.68 -17.25 27.00
N MET A 127 5.10 -16.48 26.07
CA MET A 127 4.05 -16.94 25.17
C MET A 127 4.66 -17.57 23.91
N SER A 128 4.27 -18.81 23.59
CA SER A 128 4.76 -19.54 22.41
C SER A 128 4.34 -18.82 21.11
N LYS A 129 5.29 -18.61 20.19
CA LYS A 129 5.06 -18.01 18.88
C LYS A 129 4.19 -18.86 17.96
N ASP A 130 4.18 -20.18 18.17
CA ASP A 130 3.38 -21.10 17.38
C ASP A 130 1.87 -20.95 17.67
N ARG A 131 1.55 -20.58 18.92
CA ARG A 131 0.16 -20.32 19.36
C ARG A 131 -0.23 -18.84 19.21
N TYR A 132 0.71 -17.92 19.40
CA TYR A 132 0.46 -16.47 19.42
C TYR A 132 1.26 -15.80 18.33
N ASN A 133 0.66 -15.71 17.12
CA ASN A 133 1.28 -15.05 15.98
C ASN A 133 1.28 -13.51 16.19
N PRO A 134 2.45 -12.85 16.25
CA PRO A 134 2.50 -11.40 16.47
C PRO A 134 1.71 -10.57 15.45
N ARG A 135 1.66 -11.04 14.18
CA ARG A 135 0.91 -10.34 13.11
C ARG A 135 -0.59 -10.44 13.32
N GLU A 136 -1.09 -11.59 13.76
CA GLU A 136 -2.51 -11.77 14.05
C GLU A 136 -2.94 -10.92 15.24
N ILE A 137 -2.13 -10.88 16.31
CA ILE A 137 -2.40 -10.03 17.47
C ILE A 137 -2.41 -8.54 17.08
N LYS A 138 -1.41 -8.11 16.30
CA LYS A 138 -1.39 -6.75 15.76
C LYS A 138 -2.67 -6.43 15.00
N ASN A 139 -3.10 -7.32 14.10
CA ASN A 139 -4.32 -7.11 13.30
C ASN A 139 -5.57 -7.04 14.19
N LYS A 140 -5.68 -7.89 15.22
CA LYS A 140 -6.78 -7.84 16.20
C LYS A 140 -6.80 -6.52 16.95
N ILE A 141 -5.65 -6.01 17.40
CA ILE A 141 -5.53 -4.71 18.09
C ILE A 141 -5.95 -3.57 17.15
N SER A 142 -5.42 -3.57 15.92
CA SER A 142 -5.77 -2.54 14.92
C SER A 142 -7.26 -2.56 14.56
N SER A 143 -7.85 -3.75 14.35
CA SER A 143 -9.32 -3.87 14.13
C SER A 143 -10.10 -3.31 15.31
N ALA A 144 -9.75 -3.67 16.55
CA ALA A 144 -10.45 -3.17 17.73
C ALA A 144 -10.38 -1.63 17.83
N LYS A 145 -9.21 -1.04 17.52
CA LYS A 145 -9.05 0.42 17.45
C LYS A 145 -9.93 1.02 16.35
N ASN A 146 -9.84 0.52 15.13
CA ASN A 146 -10.57 1.02 13.97
C ASN A 146 -12.11 0.89 14.14
N GLU A 147 -12.57 -0.11 14.88
CA GLU A 147 -13.97 -0.30 15.26
C GLU A 147 -14.38 0.47 16.52
N MET A 148 -13.52 1.36 17.01
CA MET A 148 -13.77 2.19 18.20
C MET A 148 -14.05 1.39 19.49
N MET A 149 -13.56 0.14 19.58
CA MET A 149 -13.72 -0.69 20.77
C MET A 149 -12.78 -0.25 21.89
N SER A 150 -13.33 -0.10 23.10
CA SER A 150 -12.48 -0.02 24.29
C SER A 150 -11.83 -1.39 24.57
N ILE A 151 -10.71 -1.40 25.29
CA ILE A 151 -10.08 -2.67 25.72
C ILE A 151 -11.06 -3.56 26.50
N ASP A 152 -11.95 -2.96 27.32
CA ASP A 152 -12.96 -3.71 28.05
C ASP A 152 -14.06 -4.28 27.13
N SER A 153 -14.41 -3.55 26.05
CA SER A 153 -15.34 -4.06 25.04
C SER A 153 -14.69 -5.18 24.20
N PHE A 154 -13.42 -5.02 23.85
CA PHE A 154 -12.64 -6.05 23.18
C PHE A 154 -12.51 -7.32 24.02
N ALA A 155 -12.30 -7.19 25.35
CA ALA A 155 -12.23 -8.32 26.28
C ALA A 155 -13.53 -9.14 26.39
N LYS A 156 -14.67 -8.59 25.95
CA LYS A 156 -15.96 -9.32 25.94
C LYS A 156 -16.13 -10.21 24.71
N ILE A 157 -15.42 -9.92 23.63
CA ILE A 157 -15.52 -10.65 22.35
C ILE A 157 -14.30 -11.53 22.10
N GLU A 158 -13.12 -11.15 22.64
CA GLU A 158 -11.89 -11.94 22.51
C GLU A 158 -11.87 -13.03 23.60
N PHE A 159 -11.94 -14.28 23.15
CA PHE A 159 -11.99 -15.44 24.06
C PHE A 159 -10.63 -15.73 24.75
N ASP A 160 -9.53 -15.31 24.16
CA ASP A 160 -8.20 -15.51 24.74
C ASP A 160 -7.77 -14.29 25.58
N HIS A 161 -7.96 -14.39 26.91
CA HIS A 161 -7.57 -13.34 27.84
C HIS A 161 -6.11 -12.89 27.73
N LYS A 162 -5.22 -13.76 27.27
CA LYS A 162 -3.80 -13.40 27.06
C LYS A 162 -3.65 -12.38 25.93
N VAL A 163 -4.45 -12.46 24.87
CA VAL A 163 -4.46 -11.45 23.81
C VAL A 163 -4.89 -10.09 24.35
N VAL A 164 -5.89 -10.07 25.25
CA VAL A 164 -6.34 -8.85 25.93
C VAL A 164 -5.23 -8.26 26.81
N GLU A 165 -4.49 -9.11 27.53
CA GLU A 165 -3.34 -8.67 28.34
C GLU A 165 -2.23 -8.08 27.46
N VAL A 166 -1.93 -8.69 26.31
CA VAL A 166 -0.98 -8.15 25.33
C VAL A 166 -1.43 -6.78 24.84
N TYR A 167 -2.71 -6.59 24.55
CA TYR A 167 -3.23 -5.30 24.10
C TYR A 167 -3.10 -4.24 25.21
N LYS A 168 -3.43 -4.55 26.46
CA LYS A 168 -3.26 -3.63 27.59
C LYS A 168 -1.80 -3.20 27.76
N GLU A 169 -0.89 -4.16 27.76
CA GLU A 169 0.54 -3.90 27.92
C GLU A 169 1.12 -3.15 26.72
N TYR A 170 0.68 -3.48 25.52
CA TYR A 170 1.04 -2.74 24.29
C TYR A 170 0.69 -1.26 24.40
N GLN A 171 -0.55 -0.95 24.80
CA GLN A 171 -1.01 0.42 24.93
C GLN A 171 -0.27 1.18 26.05
N GLN A 172 0.08 0.49 27.14
CA GLN A 172 0.88 1.06 28.24
C GLN A 172 2.32 1.37 27.78
N LYS A 173 2.94 0.46 27.01
CA LYS A 173 4.30 0.69 26.47
C LYS A 173 4.33 1.88 25.51
N LEU A 174 3.31 2.05 24.65
CA LEU A 174 3.19 3.24 23.81
C LEU A 174 3.14 4.51 24.66
N LYS A 175 2.29 4.50 25.67
CA LYS A 175 2.11 5.66 26.54
C LYS A 175 3.39 6.02 27.27
N ASN A 176 4.07 5.05 27.88
CA ASN A 176 5.33 5.25 28.60
C ASN A 176 6.46 5.72 27.70
N GLY A 177 6.51 5.26 26.45
CA GLY A 177 7.48 5.67 25.44
C GLY A 177 7.14 6.98 24.76
N ASN A 178 6.14 7.74 25.26
CA ASN A 178 5.62 8.93 24.60
C ASN A 178 5.41 8.70 23.10
N SER A 179 4.73 7.61 22.75
CA SER A 179 4.55 7.17 21.38
C SER A 179 3.09 6.87 21.08
N VAL A 180 2.73 7.02 19.81
CA VAL A 180 1.41 6.68 19.27
C VAL A 180 1.60 5.81 18.04
N ASP A 181 0.69 4.88 17.78
CA ASP A 181 0.66 4.19 16.50
C ASP A 181 -0.23 4.93 15.49
N PHE A 182 -0.28 4.42 14.27
CA PHE A 182 -1.04 5.06 13.21
C PHE A 182 -2.56 5.10 13.48
N ASP A 183 -3.10 4.06 14.12
CA ASP A 183 -4.53 4.05 14.52
C ASP A 183 -4.82 5.09 15.60
N ASP A 184 -3.89 5.35 16.51
CA ASP A 184 -4.02 6.35 17.57
C ASP A 184 -4.18 7.78 17.02
N LEU A 185 -3.69 8.06 15.81
CA LEU A 185 -3.90 9.36 15.16
C LEU A 185 -5.39 9.68 14.91
N LEU A 186 -6.23 8.66 14.87
CA LEU A 186 -7.69 8.81 14.75
C LEU A 186 -8.39 8.67 16.11
N ILE A 187 -7.98 7.69 16.90
CA ILE A 187 -8.65 7.33 18.14
C ILE A 187 -8.48 8.38 19.23
N LEU A 188 -7.27 8.93 19.35
CA LEU A 188 -6.98 9.92 20.40
C LEU A 188 -7.71 11.25 20.17
N PRO A 189 -7.79 11.82 18.95
CA PRO A 189 -8.65 12.98 18.69
C PRO A 189 -10.12 12.74 19.01
N ILE A 190 -10.66 11.55 18.71
CA ILE A 190 -12.05 11.20 19.05
C ILE A 190 -12.22 11.13 20.57
N LYS A 191 -11.28 10.54 21.30
CA LYS A 191 -11.28 10.54 22.76
C LYS A 191 -11.18 11.94 23.33
N LEU A 192 -10.33 12.79 22.76
CA LEU A 192 -10.20 14.20 23.13
C LEU A 192 -11.56 14.91 23.00
N PHE A 193 -12.21 14.79 21.87
CA PHE A 193 -13.49 15.45 21.60
C PHE A 193 -14.61 14.95 22.52
N ARG A 194 -14.63 13.66 22.88
CA ARG A 194 -15.62 13.10 23.81
C ARG A 194 -15.38 13.55 25.25
N ASN A 195 -14.12 13.67 25.66
CA ASN A 195 -13.76 14.04 27.03
C ASN A 195 -13.74 15.56 27.25
N TYR A 196 -13.52 16.33 26.20
CA TYR A 196 -13.41 17.80 26.26
C TYR A 196 -14.31 18.48 25.22
N PRO A 197 -15.63 18.60 25.49
CA PRO A 197 -16.61 19.15 24.54
C PRO A 197 -16.27 20.57 24.05
N ARG A 198 -15.60 21.39 24.87
CA ARG A 198 -15.16 22.73 24.46
C ARG A 198 -14.12 22.68 23.32
N VAL A 199 -13.21 21.73 23.39
CA VAL A 199 -12.23 21.52 22.30
C VAL A 199 -12.96 21.10 21.02
N LEU A 200 -13.94 20.18 21.10
CA LEU A 200 -14.74 19.82 19.94
C LEU A 200 -15.46 21.04 19.35
N GLU A 201 -16.07 21.88 20.19
CA GLU A 201 -16.77 23.07 19.75
C GLU A 201 -15.84 24.06 19.01
N GLU A 202 -14.60 24.26 19.48
CA GLU A 202 -13.60 25.10 18.81
C GLU A 202 -13.28 24.58 17.41
N TYR A 203 -13.13 23.25 17.22
CA TYR A 203 -12.90 22.67 15.90
C TYR A 203 -14.15 22.71 15.01
N GLN A 204 -15.34 22.56 15.55
CA GLN A 204 -16.61 22.73 14.84
C GLN A 204 -16.77 24.17 14.35
N ASP A 205 -16.43 25.16 15.16
CA ASP A 205 -16.51 26.58 14.78
C ASP A 205 -15.41 26.96 13.78
N ARG A 206 -14.24 26.29 13.83
CA ARG A 206 -13.17 26.42 12.84
C ARG A 206 -13.57 25.82 11.50
N TYR A 207 -14.13 24.61 11.46
CA TYR A 207 -14.46 23.87 10.24
C TYR A 207 -15.98 23.74 10.05
N LYS A 208 -16.58 24.81 9.57
CA LYS A 208 -18.05 24.88 9.35
C LYS A 208 -18.50 24.11 8.13
N TYR A 209 -17.64 23.91 7.14
CA TYR A 209 -17.91 23.19 5.90
C TYR A 209 -16.89 22.05 5.76
N ILE A 210 -17.39 20.83 5.75
CA ILE A 210 -16.58 19.62 5.70
C ILE A 210 -16.86 18.87 4.40
N LEU A 211 -15.81 18.65 3.61
CA LEU A 211 -15.88 17.90 2.35
C LEU A 211 -15.02 16.65 2.47
N ILE A 212 -15.55 15.49 2.08
CA ILE A 212 -14.83 14.21 2.19
C ILE A 212 -14.89 13.49 0.86
N ASP A 213 -13.72 13.17 0.30
CA ASP A 213 -13.57 12.32 -0.89
C ASP A 213 -13.45 10.84 -0.49
N GLU A 214 -13.79 9.94 -1.43
CA GLU A 214 -13.72 8.49 -1.28
C GLU A 214 -14.40 7.97 0.02
N TYR A 215 -15.56 8.53 0.36
CA TYR A 215 -16.25 8.26 1.64
C TYR A 215 -16.58 6.79 1.88
N GLN A 216 -16.71 5.96 0.83
CA GLN A 216 -16.91 4.51 0.92
C GLN A 216 -15.72 3.75 1.52
N ASP A 217 -14.54 4.36 1.57
CA ASP A 217 -13.33 3.74 2.13
C ASP A 217 -13.12 4.08 3.61
N THR A 218 -14.03 4.84 4.22
CA THR A 218 -13.92 5.20 5.64
C THR A 218 -14.17 4.01 6.56
N ASN A 219 -13.34 3.89 7.62
CA ASN A 219 -13.59 2.98 8.73
C ASN A 219 -14.48 3.64 9.80
N GLU A 220 -14.83 2.90 10.85
CA GLU A 220 -15.72 3.40 11.91
C GLU A 220 -15.13 4.59 12.70
N ALA A 221 -13.81 4.61 12.89
CA ALA A 221 -13.13 5.74 13.53
C ALA A 221 -13.23 7.01 12.67
N GLN A 222 -12.94 6.91 11.38
CA GLN A 222 -13.03 8.05 10.44
C GLN A 222 -14.45 8.55 10.27
N TYR A 223 -15.42 7.62 10.22
CA TYR A 223 -16.84 7.94 10.23
C TYR A 223 -17.25 8.70 11.49
N THR A 224 -16.89 8.17 12.67
CA THR A 224 -17.16 8.83 13.96
C THR A 224 -16.51 10.21 14.04
N PHE A 225 -15.27 10.33 13.58
CA PHE A 225 -14.53 11.58 13.56
C PHE A 225 -15.23 12.64 12.70
N SER A 226 -15.64 12.29 11.48
CA SER A 226 -16.39 13.19 10.60
C SER A 226 -17.74 13.60 11.17
N LYS A 227 -18.44 12.66 11.80
CA LYS A 227 -19.74 12.89 12.44
C LYS A 227 -19.64 13.84 13.63
N LEU A 228 -18.61 13.72 14.48
CA LEU A 228 -18.37 14.64 15.58
C LEU A 228 -18.08 16.06 15.07
N LEU A 229 -17.20 16.21 14.10
CA LEU A 229 -16.84 17.51 13.56
C LEU A 229 -18.03 18.20 12.87
N SER A 230 -18.86 17.46 12.14
CA SER A 230 -19.99 18.04 11.40
C SER A 230 -21.25 18.30 12.26
N ALA A 231 -21.30 17.80 13.50
CA ALA A 231 -22.54 17.77 14.30
C ALA A 231 -23.19 19.14 14.54
N LYS A 232 -22.40 20.20 14.72
CA LYS A 232 -22.90 21.56 15.02
C LYS A 232 -23.55 22.24 13.82
N TYR A 233 -22.84 22.27 12.67
CA TYR A 233 -23.25 23.02 11.48
C TYR A 233 -23.92 22.15 10.42
N ARG A 234 -23.70 20.84 10.44
CA ARG A 234 -24.25 19.85 9.52
C ARG A 234 -23.96 20.11 8.02
N ASN A 235 -23.00 21.00 7.71
CA ASN A 235 -22.55 21.25 6.34
C ASN A 235 -21.50 20.22 5.96
N ILE A 236 -21.93 18.99 5.80
CA ILE A 236 -21.08 17.87 5.37
C ILE A 236 -21.42 17.44 3.95
N PHE A 237 -20.39 17.42 3.09
CA PHE A 237 -20.47 17.04 1.71
C PHE A 237 -19.58 15.84 1.46
N VAL A 238 -20.15 14.69 1.20
CA VAL A 238 -19.41 13.46 0.97
C VAL A 238 -19.54 13.03 -0.48
N VAL A 239 -18.40 12.60 -1.05
CA VAL A 239 -18.33 12.06 -2.41
C VAL A 239 -17.77 10.64 -2.31
N GLY A 240 -18.37 9.72 -3.04
CA GLY A 240 -17.88 8.36 -3.06
C GLY A 240 -18.57 7.48 -4.08
N ASP A 241 -18.07 6.26 -4.17
CA ASP A 241 -18.56 5.22 -5.04
C ASP A 241 -18.58 3.88 -4.30
N ASN A 242 -19.77 3.41 -3.90
CA ASN A 242 -19.88 2.12 -3.22
C ASN A 242 -19.36 0.94 -4.04
N ASP A 243 -19.34 1.06 -5.38
CA ASP A 243 -18.79 0.03 -6.28
C ASP A 243 -17.25 0.06 -6.35
N GLN A 244 -16.61 1.07 -5.77
CA GLN A 244 -15.15 1.19 -5.62
C GLN A 244 -14.67 0.98 -4.17
N ALA A 245 -15.51 0.43 -3.29
CA ALA A 245 -15.12 0.08 -1.92
C ALA A 245 -14.30 -1.22 -1.93
N ILE A 246 -12.98 -1.11 -1.82
CA ILE A 246 -12.01 -2.23 -1.96
C ILE A 246 -11.01 -2.31 -0.80
N TYR A 247 -11.27 -1.65 0.32
CA TYR A 247 -10.36 -1.60 1.48
C TYR A 247 -10.97 -2.18 2.75
N ALA A 248 -11.93 -3.13 2.65
CA ALA A 248 -12.49 -3.80 3.83
C ALA A 248 -11.41 -4.55 4.63
N PHE A 249 -10.38 -5.11 3.95
CA PHE A 249 -9.22 -5.73 4.60
C PHE A 249 -8.37 -4.74 5.45
N ARG A 250 -8.58 -3.42 5.29
CA ARG A 250 -8.01 -2.33 6.11
C ARG A 250 -9.03 -1.74 7.08
N GLY A 251 -10.15 -2.41 7.30
CA GLY A 251 -11.21 -1.97 8.19
C GLY A 251 -12.19 -0.95 7.60
N ALA A 252 -12.12 -0.66 6.29
CA ALA A 252 -13.11 0.19 5.64
C ALA A 252 -14.51 -0.43 5.71
N ASN A 253 -15.52 0.40 5.97
CA ASN A 253 -16.91 -0.01 6.05
C ASN A 253 -17.76 0.71 5.00
N TYR A 254 -17.96 0.07 3.86
CA TYR A 254 -18.76 0.65 2.76
C TYR A 254 -20.22 0.95 3.17
N LYS A 255 -20.71 0.40 4.29
CA LYS A 255 -22.03 0.72 4.83
C LYS A 255 -22.13 2.16 5.30
N ASN A 256 -21.01 2.84 5.59
CA ASN A 256 -21.00 4.24 5.99
C ASN A 256 -21.61 5.13 4.89
N ILE A 257 -21.25 4.91 3.62
CA ILE A 257 -21.86 5.68 2.52
C ILE A 257 -23.31 5.27 2.25
N LEU A 258 -23.65 3.98 2.41
CA LEU A 258 -25.03 3.50 2.24
C LEU A 258 -25.97 4.02 3.32
N ASN A 259 -25.46 4.19 4.55
CA ASN A 259 -26.25 4.66 5.69
C ASN A 259 -26.27 6.19 5.85
N PHE A 260 -25.57 6.94 5.00
CA PHE A 260 -25.44 8.39 5.13
C PHE A 260 -26.82 9.10 5.24
N GLU A 261 -27.79 8.70 4.43
CA GLU A 261 -29.15 9.27 4.46
C GLU A 261 -29.94 8.92 5.74
N LYS A 262 -29.54 7.84 6.44
CA LYS A 262 -30.13 7.52 7.77
C LYS A 262 -29.57 8.43 8.86
N ASP A 263 -28.28 8.78 8.76
CA ASP A 263 -27.62 9.68 9.71
C ASP A 263 -27.98 11.15 9.47
N TYR A 264 -28.24 11.48 8.21
CA TYR A 264 -28.62 12.82 7.74
C TYR A 264 -29.91 12.74 6.93
N PRO A 265 -31.09 12.63 7.56
CA PRO A 265 -32.36 12.48 6.84
C PRO A 265 -32.69 13.65 5.91
N GLU A 266 -32.13 14.82 6.20
CA GLU A 266 -32.29 16.03 5.36
C GLU A 266 -31.28 16.10 4.21
N ALA A 267 -30.40 15.11 4.06
CA ALA A 267 -29.37 15.09 3.04
C ALA A 267 -29.97 15.08 1.63
N LYS A 268 -29.37 15.86 0.75
CA LYS A 268 -29.62 15.75 -0.70
C LYS A 268 -28.66 14.73 -1.29
N THR A 269 -29.18 13.84 -2.14
CA THR A 269 -28.39 12.86 -2.87
C THR A 269 -28.36 13.19 -4.35
N ILE A 270 -27.18 13.21 -4.94
CA ILE A 270 -26.94 13.41 -6.38
C ILE A 270 -26.17 12.21 -6.93
N LEU A 271 -26.58 11.73 -8.11
CA LEU A 271 -25.91 10.68 -8.86
C LEU A 271 -25.08 11.29 -9.99
N LEU A 272 -23.79 10.96 -10.06
CA LEU A 272 -22.92 11.30 -11.17
C LEU A 272 -22.65 10.03 -12.00
N GLU A 273 -23.38 9.86 -13.08
CA GLU A 273 -23.36 8.64 -13.91
C GLU A 273 -22.63 8.82 -15.24
N GLU A 274 -22.40 10.06 -15.67
CA GLU A 274 -21.65 10.34 -16.90
C GLU A 274 -20.15 10.12 -16.69
N ASN A 275 -19.60 9.17 -17.43
CA ASN A 275 -18.17 8.84 -17.40
C ASN A 275 -17.43 9.57 -18.55
N TYR A 276 -16.34 10.25 -18.20
CA TYR A 276 -15.49 11.00 -19.13
C TYR A 276 -14.16 10.30 -19.44
N ARG A 277 -13.91 9.14 -18.80
CA ARG A 277 -12.62 8.45 -18.88
C ARG A 277 -12.57 7.42 -19.99
N SER A 278 -13.47 6.45 -19.95
CA SER A 278 -13.38 5.20 -20.70
C SER A 278 -14.23 5.19 -21.95
N THR A 279 -13.90 4.35 -22.92
CA THR A 279 -14.79 4.03 -24.05
C THR A 279 -16.06 3.35 -23.57
N LYS A 280 -17.14 3.40 -24.38
CA LYS A 280 -18.43 2.78 -24.04
C LYS A 280 -18.32 1.28 -23.83
N THR A 281 -17.51 0.58 -24.61
CA THR A 281 -17.31 -0.87 -24.48
C THR A 281 -16.72 -1.24 -23.12
N ILE A 282 -15.66 -0.56 -22.68
CA ILE A 282 -15.03 -0.79 -21.37
C ILE A 282 -16.03 -0.51 -20.24
N LEU A 283 -16.78 0.59 -20.36
CA LEU A 283 -17.75 1.00 -19.35
C LEU A 283 -18.91 0.01 -19.22
N ASN A 284 -19.46 -0.44 -20.34
CA ASN A 284 -20.55 -1.41 -20.36
C ASN A 284 -20.10 -2.79 -19.83
N ALA A 285 -18.86 -3.19 -20.12
CA ALA A 285 -18.28 -4.39 -19.53
C ALA A 285 -18.14 -4.26 -18.01
N ALA A 286 -17.68 -3.11 -17.50
CA ALA A 286 -17.63 -2.85 -16.07
C ALA A 286 -19.02 -2.90 -15.42
N ASN A 287 -20.02 -2.28 -16.05
CA ASN A 287 -21.41 -2.34 -15.60
C ASN A 287 -21.95 -3.78 -15.57
N SER A 288 -21.61 -4.61 -16.57
CA SER A 288 -22.07 -6.00 -16.63
C SER A 288 -21.48 -6.87 -15.51
N VAL A 289 -20.25 -6.58 -15.05
CA VAL A 289 -19.65 -7.25 -13.90
C VAL A 289 -20.30 -6.80 -12.61
N ILE A 290 -20.33 -5.47 -12.36
CA ILE A 290 -20.72 -4.95 -11.05
C ILE A 290 -22.22 -5.10 -10.73
N LYS A 291 -23.08 -5.23 -11.74
CA LYS A 291 -24.52 -5.50 -11.55
C LYS A 291 -24.83 -6.80 -10.76
N ASN A 292 -23.87 -7.72 -10.67
CA ASN A 292 -23.99 -8.97 -9.91
C ASN A 292 -23.78 -8.81 -8.40
N ASN A 293 -23.41 -7.61 -7.91
CA ASN A 293 -23.41 -7.30 -6.48
C ASN A 293 -24.82 -6.90 -6.02
N HIS A 294 -25.21 -7.37 -4.83
CA HIS A 294 -26.55 -7.12 -4.28
C HIS A 294 -26.57 -5.90 -3.33
N GLU A 295 -25.54 -5.75 -2.49
CA GLU A 295 -25.46 -4.63 -1.55
C GLU A 295 -24.86 -3.38 -2.21
N ARG A 296 -25.66 -2.71 -3.04
CA ARG A 296 -25.26 -1.48 -3.75
C ARG A 296 -26.43 -0.51 -3.93
N LYS A 297 -26.11 0.77 -4.12
CA LYS A 297 -27.07 1.74 -4.68
C LYS A 297 -26.98 1.68 -6.20
N ASP A 298 -28.10 1.46 -6.84
CA ASP A 298 -28.16 1.35 -8.29
C ASP A 298 -27.73 2.64 -8.96
N LYS A 299 -26.78 2.52 -9.87
CA LYS A 299 -26.34 3.53 -10.80
C LYS A 299 -25.91 2.85 -12.09
N ASN A 300 -26.12 3.51 -13.20
CA ASN A 300 -25.76 2.99 -14.51
C ASN A 300 -24.84 4.00 -15.21
N LEU A 301 -23.56 3.67 -15.25
CA LEU A 301 -22.59 4.54 -15.90
C LEU A 301 -22.78 4.52 -17.40
N TRP A 302 -22.77 5.71 -17.98
CA TRP A 302 -22.84 5.93 -19.42
C TRP A 302 -21.79 6.95 -19.85
N SER A 303 -21.44 6.97 -21.14
CA SER A 303 -20.44 7.88 -21.68
C SER A 303 -20.81 8.39 -23.07
N ASN A 304 -20.40 9.61 -23.37
CA ASN A 304 -20.44 10.19 -24.72
C ASN A 304 -19.18 9.86 -25.54
N ASN A 305 -18.19 9.22 -24.95
CA ASN A 305 -16.95 8.83 -25.62
C ASN A 305 -17.22 7.84 -26.77
N ALA A 306 -16.20 7.59 -27.58
CA ALA A 306 -16.25 6.58 -28.64
C ALA A 306 -16.63 5.19 -28.12
N THR A 307 -17.18 4.35 -28.96
CA THR A 307 -17.53 2.97 -28.60
C THR A 307 -16.27 2.19 -28.16
N GLY A 308 -15.17 2.36 -28.90
CA GLY A 308 -13.91 1.66 -28.61
C GLY A 308 -13.91 0.20 -29.09
N ASN A 309 -12.76 -0.43 -28.92
CA ASN A 309 -12.56 -1.85 -29.27
C ASN A 309 -13.17 -2.76 -28.21
N LYS A 310 -13.48 -4.02 -28.59
CA LYS A 310 -13.83 -5.05 -27.63
C LYS A 310 -12.64 -5.37 -26.72
N ILE A 311 -12.94 -5.77 -25.49
CA ILE A 311 -11.94 -6.27 -24.55
C ILE A 311 -11.31 -7.52 -25.11
N LYS A 312 -9.99 -7.57 -25.18
CA LYS A 312 -9.24 -8.73 -25.66
C LYS A 312 -8.98 -9.69 -24.50
N TYR A 313 -9.61 -10.85 -24.53
CA TYR A 313 -9.35 -11.93 -23.56
C TYR A 313 -8.53 -13.02 -24.20
N LYS A 314 -7.40 -13.38 -23.54
CA LYS A 314 -6.50 -14.45 -23.98
C LYS A 314 -6.33 -15.50 -22.88
N GLU A 315 -6.74 -16.72 -23.18
CA GLU A 315 -6.43 -17.89 -22.36
C GLU A 315 -5.15 -18.54 -22.88
N VAL A 316 -4.19 -18.80 -21.98
CA VAL A 316 -2.87 -19.38 -22.32
C VAL A 316 -2.58 -20.62 -21.47
N ALA A 317 -1.56 -21.39 -21.83
CA ALA A 317 -1.26 -22.64 -21.13
C ALA A 317 -0.61 -22.40 -19.75
N ASN A 318 0.24 -21.38 -19.60
CA ASN A 318 0.97 -21.10 -18.36
C ASN A 318 1.34 -19.63 -18.21
N GLU A 319 1.86 -19.26 -17.01
CA GLU A 319 2.25 -17.90 -16.67
C GLU A 319 3.38 -17.31 -17.56
N LYS A 320 4.23 -18.17 -18.15
CA LYS A 320 5.30 -17.70 -19.06
C LYS A 320 4.73 -17.30 -20.41
N GLU A 321 3.76 -18.05 -20.91
CA GLU A 321 3.03 -17.69 -22.13
C GLU A 321 2.19 -16.43 -21.91
N GLU A 322 1.60 -16.26 -20.72
CA GLU A 322 0.90 -15.03 -20.31
C GLU A 322 1.85 -13.82 -20.39
N ALA A 323 2.99 -13.90 -19.73
CA ALA A 323 4.00 -12.83 -19.74
C ALA A 323 4.48 -12.53 -21.16
N SER A 324 4.74 -13.57 -21.97
CA SER A 324 5.16 -13.42 -23.35
C SER A 324 4.13 -12.73 -24.23
N PHE A 325 2.86 -13.05 -24.05
CA PHE A 325 1.75 -12.36 -24.73
C PHE A 325 1.70 -10.89 -24.34
N VAL A 326 1.71 -10.59 -23.03
CA VAL A 326 1.69 -9.22 -22.49
C VAL A 326 2.86 -8.41 -23.03
N GLY A 327 4.09 -8.94 -22.94
CA GLY A 327 5.29 -8.27 -23.45
C GLY A 327 5.26 -8.04 -24.96
N THR A 328 4.65 -8.97 -25.73
CA THR A 328 4.51 -8.84 -27.20
C THR A 328 3.52 -7.74 -27.55
N GLU A 329 2.36 -7.69 -26.88
CA GLU A 329 1.36 -6.64 -27.11
C GLU A 329 1.88 -5.26 -26.69
N ILE A 330 2.59 -5.16 -25.56
CA ILE A 330 3.24 -3.91 -25.15
C ILE A 330 4.26 -3.45 -26.22
N LYS A 331 5.11 -4.35 -26.73
CA LYS A 331 6.05 -4.02 -27.82
C LYS A 331 5.32 -3.52 -29.06
N ARG A 332 4.20 -4.12 -29.44
CA ARG A 332 3.36 -3.67 -30.56
C ARG A 332 2.87 -2.23 -30.31
N LEU A 333 2.29 -1.96 -29.13
CA LEU A 333 1.80 -0.63 -28.77
C LEU A 333 2.93 0.42 -28.82
N LEU A 334 4.10 0.10 -28.26
CA LEU A 334 5.27 0.99 -28.31
C LEU A 334 5.74 1.25 -29.75
N SER A 335 5.66 0.23 -30.63
CA SER A 335 6.01 0.39 -32.06
C SER A 335 4.99 1.26 -32.82
N GLU A 336 3.77 1.38 -32.32
CA GLU A 336 2.72 2.26 -32.84
C GLU A 336 2.81 3.70 -32.27
N GLY A 337 3.84 3.97 -31.45
CA GLY A 337 4.12 5.30 -30.91
C GLY A 337 3.39 5.62 -29.60
N ILE A 338 2.84 4.60 -28.90
CA ILE A 338 2.25 4.78 -27.56
C ILE A 338 3.39 4.93 -26.54
N ASN A 339 3.23 5.85 -25.59
CA ASN A 339 4.23 6.05 -24.54
C ASN A 339 4.13 4.96 -23.47
N GLU A 340 5.28 4.59 -22.89
CA GLU A 340 5.35 3.59 -21.83
C GLU A 340 4.48 3.96 -20.61
N GLU A 341 4.39 5.24 -20.27
CA GLU A 341 3.61 5.75 -19.12
C GLU A 341 2.10 5.59 -19.28
N ASP A 342 1.60 5.42 -20.51
CA ASP A 342 0.19 5.21 -20.82
C ASP A 342 -0.23 3.74 -20.65
N ILE A 343 0.71 2.84 -20.32
CA ILE A 343 0.49 1.40 -20.23
C ILE A 343 0.64 0.91 -18.80
N ALA A 344 -0.32 0.11 -18.32
CA ALA A 344 -0.24 -0.57 -17.03
C ALA A 344 -0.53 -2.06 -17.13
N VAL A 345 0.19 -2.85 -16.33
CA VAL A 345 -0.08 -4.28 -16.10
C VAL A 345 -0.52 -4.44 -14.65
N LEU A 346 -1.73 -4.94 -14.47
CA LEU A 346 -2.38 -5.10 -13.18
C LEU A 346 -2.46 -6.57 -12.79
N TYR A 347 -2.05 -6.88 -11.57
CA TYR A 347 -2.13 -8.21 -11.00
C TYR A 347 -2.75 -8.18 -9.60
N ARG A 348 -3.30 -9.32 -9.16
CA ARG A 348 -3.96 -9.41 -7.85
C ARG A 348 -2.97 -9.47 -6.69
N THR A 349 -1.84 -10.13 -6.87
CA THR A 349 -0.80 -10.32 -5.85
C THR A 349 0.59 -10.02 -6.39
N ASN A 350 1.46 -9.48 -5.54
CA ASN A 350 2.85 -9.17 -5.91
C ASN A 350 3.66 -10.40 -6.38
N ALA A 351 3.28 -11.61 -5.97
CA ALA A 351 3.95 -12.84 -6.43
C ALA A 351 3.88 -13.04 -7.96
N GLN A 352 2.89 -12.43 -8.62
CA GLN A 352 2.72 -12.51 -10.08
C GLN A 352 3.68 -11.60 -10.85
N SER A 353 4.26 -10.57 -10.21
CA SER A 353 5.09 -9.58 -10.89
C SER A 353 6.35 -10.19 -11.50
N ARG A 354 7.00 -11.14 -10.81
CA ARG A 354 8.31 -11.68 -11.19
C ARG A 354 8.38 -12.16 -12.64
N VAL A 355 7.43 -12.96 -13.06
CA VAL A 355 7.44 -13.53 -14.43
C VAL A 355 7.20 -12.44 -15.47
N ILE A 356 6.38 -11.44 -15.15
CA ILE A 356 6.17 -10.26 -16.00
C ILE A 356 7.45 -9.42 -16.09
N GLU A 357 8.11 -9.16 -14.96
CA GLU A 357 9.38 -8.41 -14.91
C GLU A 357 10.48 -9.08 -15.72
N GLU A 358 10.65 -10.42 -15.57
CA GLU A 358 11.60 -11.21 -16.37
C GLU A 358 11.35 -11.04 -17.89
N GLU A 359 10.08 -11.01 -18.30
CA GLU A 359 9.73 -10.82 -19.72
C GLU A 359 9.93 -9.37 -20.18
N MET A 360 9.66 -8.35 -19.32
CA MET A 360 9.96 -6.96 -19.65
C MET A 360 11.45 -6.75 -19.90
N LEU A 361 12.31 -7.32 -19.04
CA LEU A 361 13.76 -7.29 -19.18
C LEU A 361 14.20 -7.99 -20.48
N LYS A 362 13.69 -9.20 -20.75
CA LYS A 362 14.02 -9.97 -21.95
C LYS A 362 13.65 -9.24 -23.25
N LYS A 363 12.53 -8.50 -23.25
CA LYS A 363 12.07 -7.71 -24.39
C LYS A 363 12.60 -6.27 -24.41
N ASN A 364 13.46 -5.90 -23.47
CA ASN A 364 14.02 -4.56 -23.36
C ASN A 364 12.93 -3.47 -23.27
N ILE A 365 11.91 -3.71 -22.43
CA ILE A 365 10.83 -2.79 -22.12
C ILE A 365 11.14 -2.12 -20.79
N LYS A 366 11.14 -0.80 -20.74
CA LYS A 366 11.33 -0.05 -19.49
C LYS A 366 10.08 -0.17 -18.63
N TYR A 367 10.24 -0.58 -17.39
CA TYR A 367 9.11 -0.72 -16.45
C TYR A 367 9.46 -0.19 -15.06
N ARG A 368 8.43 0.01 -14.25
CA ARG A 368 8.52 0.25 -12.81
C ARG A 368 7.50 -0.64 -12.10
N VAL A 369 7.85 -1.12 -10.91
CA VAL A 369 6.93 -1.86 -10.03
C VAL A 369 6.46 -0.91 -8.94
N VAL A 370 5.16 -0.60 -8.95
CA VAL A 370 4.53 0.28 -7.95
C VAL A 370 4.17 -0.56 -6.73
N GLY A 371 4.58 -0.11 -5.53
CA GLY A 371 4.32 -0.81 -4.27
C GLY A 371 5.34 -1.90 -3.92
N SER A 372 6.48 -1.99 -4.63
CA SER A 372 7.60 -2.82 -4.19
C SER A 372 8.42 -2.06 -3.14
N PHE A 373 8.90 -2.77 -2.15
CA PHE A 373 9.67 -2.33 -0.97
C PHE A 373 9.87 -0.82 -0.86
N TYR A 374 9.09 -0.21 0.01
CA TYR A 374 9.11 1.23 0.28
C TYR A 374 10.53 1.69 0.61
N PHE A 375 10.98 2.79 -0.01
CA PHE A 375 12.28 3.41 0.23
C PHE A 375 12.56 3.58 1.73
N TYR A 376 11.58 4.08 2.49
CA TYR A 376 11.67 4.28 3.94
C TYR A 376 11.76 2.97 4.76
N ASN A 377 11.45 1.81 4.19
CA ASN A 377 11.57 0.51 4.83
C ASN A 377 12.92 -0.17 4.57
N ARG A 378 13.79 0.41 3.74
CA ARG A 378 15.16 -0.07 3.57
C ARG A 378 15.89 0.02 4.90
N LYS A 379 16.70 -0.99 5.20
CA LYS A 379 17.36 -1.15 6.50
C LYS A 379 18.12 0.11 6.91
N GLU A 380 18.99 0.62 6.04
CA GLU A 380 19.84 1.79 6.25
C GLU A 380 19.04 3.08 6.47
N ILE A 381 17.93 3.26 5.74
CA ILE A 381 17.03 4.40 5.91
C ILE A 381 16.29 4.31 7.25
N LYS A 382 15.80 3.11 7.58
CA LYS A 382 15.11 2.87 8.84
C LYS A 382 16.03 3.03 10.05
N ASP A 383 17.29 2.62 9.94
CA ASP A 383 18.30 2.84 10.97
C ASP A 383 18.57 4.35 11.18
N LEU A 384 18.69 5.11 10.08
CA LEU A 384 18.86 6.57 10.14
C LEU A 384 17.62 7.26 10.74
N LEU A 385 16.41 6.86 10.33
CA LEU A 385 15.16 7.39 10.90
C LEU A 385 15.06 7.11 12.41
N CYS A 386 15.51 5.94 12.88
CA CYS A 386 15.53 5.66 14.31
C CYS A 386 16.52 6.54 15.08
N TYR A 387 17.67 6.91 14.49
CA TYR A 387 18.54 7.92 15.08
C TYR A 387 17.83 9.27 15.19
N LEU A 388 17.19 9.74 14.13
CA LEU A 388 16.46 11.01 14.11
C LEU A 388 15.30 10.99 15.13
N ARG A 389 14.55 9.88 15.23
CA ARG A 389 13.47 9.72 16.22
C ARG A 389 14.01 9.75 17.65
N LEU A 390 15.13 9.08 17.91
CA LEU A 390 15.74 9.07 19.26
C LEU A 390 16.28 10.43 19.66
N ILE A 391 16.84 11.21 18.72
CA ILE A 391 17.27 12.59 18.92
C ILE A 391 16.05 13.48 19.28
N ASN A 392 14.91 13.25 18.64
CA ASN A 392 13.68 14.00 18.88
C ASN A 392 12.97 13.57 20.17
N ASN A 393 12.96 12.26 20.46
CA ASN A 393 12.28 11.66 21.62
C ASN A 393 13.17 10.61 22.29
N HIS A 394 13.83 10.98 23.38
CA HIS A 394 14.71 10.08 24.15
C HIS A 394 13.94 8.92 24.81
N LYS A 395 12.62 8.99 24.93
CA LYS A 395 11.80 7.90 25.50
C LYS A 395 11.40 6.84 24.48
N ASP A 396 11.81 7.00 23.21
CA ASP A 396 11.55 6.02 22.15
C ASP A 396 12.47 4.79 22.30
N ASP A 397 12.06 3.86 23.16
CA ASP A 397 12.77 2.62 23.43
C ASP A 397 12.91 1.73 22.18
N VAL A 398 11.97 1.83 21.23
CA VAL A 398 12.01 1.04 19.97
C VAL A 398 13.16 1.51 19.10
N SER A 399 13.24 2.81 18.86
CA SER A 399 14.35 3.41 18.12
C SER A 399 15.68 3.19 18.83
N LEU A 400 15.74 3.35 20.16
CA LEU A 400 16.94 3.08 20.94
C LEU A 400 17.44 1.66 20.74
N LEU A 401 16.59 0.66 20.94
CA LEU A 401 16.96 -0.76 20.81
C LEU A 401 17.44 -1.12 19.40
N ARG A 402 16.95 -0.43 18.38
CA ARG A 402 17.39 -0.63 17.01
C ARG A 402 18.79 -0.09 16.75
N VAL A 403 19.12 1.09 17.27
CA VAL A 403 20.34 1.80 16.90
C VAL A 403 21.47 1.73 17.93
N ILE A 404 21.22 1.32 19.16
CA ILE A 404 22.23 1.29 20.25
C ILE A 404 23.49 0.48 19.87
N ASN A 405 23.35 -0.55 19.04
CA ASN A 405 24.44 -1.39 18.52
C ASN A 405 24.53 -1.37 16.98
N THR A 406 24.08 -0.33 16.35
CA THR A 406 24.14 -0.11 14.89
C THR A 406 24.79 1.25 14.58
N PRO A 407 26.05 1.33 14.08
CA PRO A 407 27.03 0.25 13.87
C PRO A 407 27.41 -0.52 15.15
N ARG A 408 28.10 -1.65 14.99
CA ARG A 408 28.47 -2.49 16.12
C ARG A 408 29.34 -1.75 17.13
N ARG A 409 28.83 -1.60 18.37
CA ARG A 409 29.53 -0.95 19.51
C ARG A 409 29.94 -1.94 20.61
N GLY A 410 29.60 -3.22 20.42
CA GLY A 410 29.86 -4.27 21.45
C GLY A 410 28.87 -4.18 22.61
N ILE A 411 27.68 -3.62 22.41
CA ILE A 411 26.56 -3.64 23.35
C ILE A 411 25.74 -4.90 23.01
N GLY A 412 25.84 -5.91 23.85
CA GLY A 412 25.18 -7.21 23.59
C GLY A 412 23.82 -7.34 24.28
N ASP A 413 23.14 -8.45 23.96
CA ASP A 413 21.79 -8.75 24.48
C ASP A 413 21.73 -8.73 26.03
N LYS A 414 22.79 -9.22 26.73
CA LYS A 414 22.84 -9.18 28.21
C LYS A 414 22.79 -7.77 28.77
N THR A 415 23.47 -6.79 28.14
CA THR A 415 23.42 -5.39 28.55
C THR A 415 22.01 -4.84 28.35
N ILE A 416 21.40 -5.17 27.20
CA ILE A 416 20.04 -4.74 26.88
C ILE A 416 19.01 -5.36 27.85
N GLU A 417 19.18 -6.64 28.22
CA GLU A 417 18.34 -7.31 29.22
C GLU A 417 18.44 -6.62 30.60
N THR A 418 19.66 -6.32 31.05
CA THR A 418 19.89 -5.61 32.33
C THR A 418 19.25 -4.22 32.33
N LEU A 419 19.44 -3.44 31.24
CA LEU A 419 18.79 -2.12 31.11
C LEU A 419 17.26 -2.23 31.10
N THR A 420 16.71 -3.28 30.48
CA THR A 420 15.26 -3.50 30.42
C THR A 420 14.71 -3.86 31.81
N GLU A 421 15.38 -4.68 32.57
CA GLU A 421 15.01 -5.02 33.95
C GLU A 421 15.05 -3.79 34.87
N GLU A 422 16.11 -2.98 34.77
CA GLU A 422 16.21 -1.72 35.52
C GLU A 422 15.11 -0.73 35.14
N ALA A 423 14.86 -0.55 33.85
CA ALA A 423 13.80 0.33 33.33
C ALA A 423 12.43 -0.07 33.84
N THR A 424 12.13 -1.38 33.80
CA THR A 424 10.86 -1.94 34.29
C THR A 424 10.72 -1.75 35.81
N THR A 425 11.77 -2.01 36.58
CA THR A 425 11.76 -1.92 38.06
C THR A 425 11.60 -0.45 38.51
N ARG A 426 12.17 0.49 37.78
CA ARG A 426 12.19 1.92 38.14
C ARG A 426 11.12 2.75 37.44
N GLU A 427 10.32 2.14 36.58
CA GLU A 427 9.31 2.79 35.74
C GLU A 427 9.90 3.95 34.89
N LEU A 428 11.11 3.74 34.35
CA LEU A 428 11.84 4.67 33.51
C LEU A 428 11.94 4.15 32.06
N SER A 429 12.28 5.04 31.10
CA SER A 429 12.68 4.61 29.76
C SER A 429 14.06 3.93 29.80
N LEU A 430 14.38 3.14 28.78
CA LEU A 430 15.71 2.54 28.62
C LEU A 430 16.82 3.60 28.61
N TYR A 431 16.58 4.71 27.93
CA TYR A 431 17.53 5.81 27.83
C TYR A 431 17.87 6.45 29.19
N GLU A 432 16.87 6.62 30.04
CA GLU A 432 17.04 7.17 31.39
C GLU A 432 17.85 6.25 32.31
N THR A 433 17.79 4.92 32.11
CA THR A 433 18.55 3.96 32.94
C THR A 433 20.02 3.87 32.57
N ILE A 434 20.41 4.34 31.36
CA ILE A 434 21.81 4.30 30.93
C ILE A 434 22.66 5.22 31.80
N SER A 435 23.62 4.63 32.54
CA SER A 435 24.50 5.33 33.51
C SER A 435 25.97 4.98 33.42
N LYS A 436 26.36 3.92 32.70
CA LYS A 436 27.76 3.43 32.66
C LYS A 436 28.01 2.63 31.37
N GLY A 437 29.28 2.25 31.15
CA GLY A 437 29.67 1.36 30.06
C GLY A 437 29.65 1.98 28.69
N LYS A 438 29.66 1.12 27.66
CA LYS A 438 29.58 1.54 26.25
C LYS A 438 28.24 2.16 25.90
N GLU A 439 27.19 1.77 26.59
CA GLU A 439 25.86 2.34 26.49
C GLU A 439 25.86 3.83 26.92
N LEU A 440 26.70 4.24 27.89
CA LEU A 440 26.87 5.64 28.26
C LEU A 440 27.58 6.45 27.16
N GLU A 441 28.58 5.86 26.49
CA GLU A 441 29.21 6.49 25.33
C GLU A 441 28.19 6.72 24.22
N PHE A 442 27.29 5.76 23.99
CA PHE A 442 26.19 5.91 23.05
C PHE A 442 25.21 7.01 23.50
N LYS A 443 24.85 7.06 24.77
CA LYS A 443 23.98 8.10 25.31
C LYS A 443 24.58 9.49 25.08
N ASN A 444 25.88 9.67 25.39
CA ASN A 444 26.59 10.92 25.17
C ASN A 444 26.60 11.31 23.68
N LEU A 445 26.78 10.34 22.78
CA LEU A 445 26.68 10.59 21.34
C LEU A 445 25.29 11.11 20.95
N ILE A 446 24.22 10.54 21.48
CA ILE A 446 22.85 11.02 21.21
C ILE A 446 22.63 12.43 21.79
N GLU A 447 23.14 12.72 23.00
CA GLU A 447 23.06 14.06 23.59
C GLU A 447 23.81 15.11 22.76
N ASP A 448 24.97 14.75 22.20
CA ASP A 448 25.74 15.66 21.31
C ASP A 448 25.00 15.88 19.98
N LEU A 449 24.36 14.85 19.42
CA LEU A 449 23.55 14.99 18.22
C LEU A 449 22.26 15.77 18.48
N THR A 450 21.67 15.62 19.67
CA THR A 450 20.50 16.40 20.08
C THR A 450 20.85 17.91 20.17
N LYS A 451 22.00 18.25 20.76
CA LYS A 451 22.49 19.66 20.78
C LYS A 451 22.75 20.15 19.34
N ALA A 452 23.34 19.32 18.49
CA ALA A 452 23.62 19.69 17.11
C ALA A 452 22.32 19.97 16.33
N SER A 453 21.25 19.21 16.59
CA SER A 453 19.94 19.38 15.92
C SER A 453 19.28 20.75 16.19
N GLU A 454 19.70 21.48 17.25
CA GLU A 454 19.18 22.82 17.55
C GLU A 454 19.74 23.91 16.62
N SER A 455 20.86 23.64 15.93
CA SER A 455 21.57 24.62 15.12
C SER A 455 21.80 24.20 13.66
N LEU A 456 21.77 22.92 13.36
CA LEU A 456 21.98 22.39 12.02
C LEU A 456 20.67 22.31 11.27
N SER A 457 20.72 22.42 9.93
CA SER A 457 19.64 22.03 9.05
C SER A 457 19.42 20.51 9.09
N LEU A 458 18.28 20.01 8.61
CA LEU A 458 17.99 18.57 8.58
C LEU A 458 19.02 17.78 7.77
N THR A 459 19.42 18.35 6.63
CA THR A 459 20.43 17.73 5.74
C THR A 459 21.80 17.69 6.41
N GLU A 460 22.22 18.77 7.08
CA GLU A 460 23.47 18.82 7.84
C GLU A 460 23.45 17.88 9.06
N LEU A 461 22.32 17.79 9.75
CA LEU A 461 22.14 16.86 10.87
C LEU A 461 22.31 15.39 10.42
N ILE A 462 21.79 15.03 9.24
CA ILE A 462 22.01 13.68 8.69
C ILE A 462 23.49 13.43 8.43
N ASP A 463 24.19 14.38 7.82
CA ASP A 463 25.63 14.24 7.63
C ASP A 463 26.39 14.04 8.93
N GLU A 464 26.04 14.82 9.97
CA GLU A 464 26.62 14.70 11.31
C GLU A 464 26.32 13.34 11.94
N ILE A 465 25.08 12.82 11.82
CA ILE A 465 24.73 11.47 12.27
C ILE A 465 25.60 10.43 11.57
N LEU A 466 25.66 10.45 10.23
CA LEU A 466 26.40 9.46 9.46
C LEU A 466 27.91 9.46 9.78
N GLU A 467 28.50 10.63 10.04
CA GLU A 467 29.91 10.76 10.42
C GLU A 467 30.16 10.32 11.87
N LYS A 468 29.45 10.90 12.85
CA LYS A 468 29.68 10.64 14.29
C LYS A 468 29.32 9.23 14.70
N THR A 469 28.29 8.64 14.12
CA THR A 469 27.93 7.23 14.40
C THR A 469 28.89 6.24 13.78
N GLY A 470 29.61 6.62 12.71
CA GLY A 470 30.51 5.76 11.94
C GLY A 470 29.82 4.96 10.82
N ILE A 471 28.52 5.15 10.57
CA ILE A 471 27.78 4.46 9.51
C ILE A 471 28.43 4.70 8.14
N LYS A 472 28.74 5.95 7.82
CA LYS A 472 29.39 6.32 6.55
C LYS A 472 30.75 5.66 6.38
N LYS A 473 31.55 5.64 7.45
CA LYS A 473 32.86 4.97 7.43
C LYS A 473 32.72 3.46 7.22
N GLU A 474 31.80 2.79 7.90
CA GLU A 474 31.54 1.36 7.76
C GLU A 474 31.16 1.03 6.33
N LEU A 475 30.19 1.72 5.74
CA LEU A 475 29.69 1.47 4.39
C LEU A 475 30.73 1.83 3.32
N SER A 476 31.47 2.94 3.46
CA SER A 476 32.46 3.38 2.47
C SER A 476 33.73 2.54 2.47
N THR A 477 34.08 1.85 3.56
CA THR A 477 35.26 0.97 3.64
C THR A 477 34.94 -0.47 3.20
N SER A 478 33.67 -0.83 3.13
CA SER A 478 33.21 -2.13 2.62
C SER A 478 33.47 -2.27 1.13
N LYS A 479 33.80 -3.49 0.70
CA LYS A 479 33.97 -3.84 -0.73
C LYS A 479 32.73 -4.56 -1.30
N LEU A 480 31.63 -4.61 -0.54
CA LEU A 480 30.39 -5.26 -0.95
C LEU A 480 29.54 -4.28 -1.76
N LEU A 481 29.07 -4.72 -2.91
CA LEU A 481 28.14 -3.94 -3.76
C LEU A 481 26.87 -3.52 -3.00
N GLU A 482 26.42 -4.36 -2.07
CA GLU A 482 25.26 -4.07 -1.23
C GLU A 482 25.47 -2.84 -0.34
N ASP A 483 26.67 -2.64 0.19
CA ASP A 483 26.97 -1.49 1.06
C ASP A 483 27.17 -0.21 0.23
N GLU A 484 27.64 -0.30 -1.01
CA GLU A 484 27.65 0.80 -1.96
C GLU A 484 26.21 1.29 -2.26
N ILE A 485 25.29 0.35 -2.56
CA ILE A 485 23.87 0.65 -2.76
C ILE A 485 23.23 1.29 -1.51
N ARG A 486 23.59 0.80 -0.31
CA ARG A 486 23.12 1.42 0.94
C ARG A 486 23.58 2.86 1.09
N LEU A 487 24.83 3.15 0.73
CA LEU A 487 25.36 4.51 0.80
C LEU A 487 24.66 5.43 -0.23
N GLU A 488 24.36 4.92 -1.43
CA GLU A 488 23.55 5.64 -2.43
C GLU A 488 22.15 5.96 -1.89
N ASN A 489 21.48 4.99 -1.23
CA ASN A 489 20.17 5.20 -0.63
C ASN A 489 20.19 6.27 0.48
N LEU A 490 21.23 6.31 1.30
CA LEU A 490 21.40 7.37 2.31
C LEU A 490 21.62 8.75 1.67
N ASN A 491 22.33 8.83 0.55
CA ASN A 491 22.50 10.08 -0.20
C ASN A 491 21.19 10.50 -0.88
N GLU A 492 20.38 9.55 -1.39
CA GLU A 492 19.05 9.83 -1.92
C GLU A 492 18.12 10.39 -0.82
N PHE A 493 18.21 9.86 0.41
CA PHE A 493 17.44 10.38 1.54
C PHE A 493 17.81 11.82 1.89
N LYS A 494 19.07 12.22 1.75
CA LYS A 494 19.47 13.64 1.88
C LYS A 494 18.81 14.53 0.81
N GLY A 495 18.57 13.99 -0.38
CA GLY A 495 17.78 14.69 -1.39
C GLY A 495 16.35 14.96 -0.94
N VAL A 496 15.74 14.02 -0.21
CA VAL A 496 14.39 14.19 0.38
C VAL A 496 14.40 15.30 1.43
N THR A 497 15.36 15.31 2.36
CA THR A 497 15.44 16.39 3.37
C THR A 497 15.69 17.75 2.75
N LYS A 498 16.55 17.83 1.75
CA LYS A 498 16.81 19.08 1.03
C LYS A 498 15.55 19.61 0.32
N SER A 499 14.80 18.76 -0.34
CA SER A 499 13.53 19.14 -0.98
C SER A 499 12.51 19.62 0.06
N TYR A 500 12.47 18.99 1.23
CA TYR A 500 11.61 19.38 2.33
C TYR A 500 11.99 20.77 2.87
N GLU A 501 13.30 21.03 3.07
CA GLU A 501 13.83 22.33 3.50
C GLU A 501 13.53 23.44 2.47
N GLU A 502 13.61 23.14 1.18
CA GLU A 502 13.27 24.08 0.10
C GLU A 502 11.77 24.40 0.05
N GLU A 503 10.91 23.45 0.37
CA GLU A 503 9.44 23.63 0.36
C GLU A 503 8.94 24.40 1.60
N TYR A 504 9.47 24.08 2.78
CA TYR A 504 8.96 24.58 4.07
C TYR A 504 9.88 25.62 4.77
N GLY A 505 11.08 25.85 4.26
CA GLY A 505 12.07 26.72 4.90
C GLY A 505 12.74 26.06 6.11
N THR A 506 12.82 26.76 7.26
CA THR A 506 13.35 26.18 8.51
C THR A 506 12.33 25.25 9.14
N ALA A 507 12.39 23.98 8.80
CA ALA A 507 11.52 22.96 9.35
C ALA A 507 12.13 22.31 10.59
N SER A 508 11.32 22.07 11.61
CA SER A 508 11.77 21.33 12.80
C SER A 508 11.96 19.85 12.49
N LEU A 509 12.89 19.19 13.18
CA LEU A 509 13.10 17.75 13.09
C LEU A 509 11.79 16.98 13.37
N GLY A 510 11.00 17.41 14.35
CA GLY A 510 9.72 16.80 14.68
C GLY A 510 8.72 16.85 13.54
N ASP A 511 8.56 18.00 12.89
CA ASP A 511 7.61 18.16 11.76
C ASP A 511 8.02 17.30 10.56
N PHE A 512 9.32 17.22 10.26
CA PHE A 512 9.85 16.33 9.23
C PHE A 512 9.55 14.86 9.52
N LEU A 513 9.80 14.40 10.77
CA LEU A 513 9.51 13.01 11.17
C LEU A 513 8.03 12.67 11.09
N ASP A 514 7.15 13.63 11.41
CA ASP A 514 5.71 13.46 11.28
C ASP A 514 5.31 13.28 9.82
N GLU A 515 5.84 14.09 8.91
CA GLU A 515 5.56 13.98 7.48
C GLU A 515 6.05 12.63 6.92
N ILE A 516 7.28 12.24 7.25
CA ILE A 516 7.81 10.93 6.84
C ILE A 516 6.94 9.78 7.36
N SER A 517 6.47 9.86 8.60
CA SER A 517 5.59 8.82 9.18
C SER A 517 4.26 8.71 8.44
N LEU A 518 3.68 9.84 8.03
CA LEU A 518 2.45 9.87 7.23
C LEU A 518 2.66 9.40 5.79
N VAL A 519 3.84 9.64 5.20
CA VAL A 519 4.19 9.22 3.84
C VAL A 519 4.56 7.75 3.78
N SER A 520 5.28 7.22 4.77
CA SER A 520 5.82 5.85 4.76
C SER A 520 4.75 4.75 4.72
N ASP A 521 3.56 5.02 5.23
CA ASP A 521 2.46 4.05 5.24
C ASP A 521 1.71 4.00 3.88
N MET A 522 1.93 4.97 2.99
CA MET A 522 1.20 5.13 1.72
C MET A 522 2.11 5.49 0.52
N SER A 523 3.44 5.36 0.63
CA SER A 523 4.36 5.92 -0.36
C SER A 523 4.25 5.28 -1.74
N GLU A 524 3.73 6.05 -2.68
CA GLU A 524 3.92 5.91 -4.10
C GLU A 524 5.06 6.83 -4.53
N HIS A 525 6.20 6.27 -4.92
CA HIS A 525 7.28 7.06 -5.50
C HIS A 525 6.85 7.69 -6.82
N GLN A 526 6.96 9.02 -6.90
CA GLN A 526 6.99 9.77 -8.15
C GLN A 526 8.37 9.59 -8.79
N ASP A 527 8.57 8.51 -9.53
CA ASP A 527 9.63 8.50 -10.53
C ASP A 527 8.98 8.86 -11.87
N SER A 528 9.19 10.09 -12.32
CA SER A 528 8.62 10.70 -13.52
C SER A 528 9.30 10.22 -14.80
N SER A 529 9.75 8.98 -14.86
CA SER A 529 10.36 8.40 -16.05
C SER A 529 9.30 7.66 -16.87
N ASN A 530 9.36 7.84 -18.18
CA ASN A 530 8.58 7.16 -19.20
C ASN A 530 8.77 5.65 -19.10
N ARG A 531 7.89 4.93 -18.36
CA ARG A 531 7.98 3.50 -18.03
C ARG A 531 6.61 2.86 -17.93
N VAL A 532 6.50 1.61 -18.37
CA VAL A 532 5.31 0.77 -18.14
C VAL A 532 5.12 0.52 -16.65
N SER A 533 3.91 0.72 -16.14
CA SER A 533 3.60 0.54 -14.73
C SER A 533 3.13 -0.89 -14.43
N LEU A 534 3.81 -1.60 -13.54
CA LEU A 534 3.42 -2.91 -13.01
C LEU A 534 2.92 -2.71 -11.59
N MET A 535 1.69 -3.13 -11.26
CA MET A 535 1.13 -2.89 -9.92
C MET A 535 -0.01 -3.84 -9.56
N THR A 536 -0.30 -3.91 -8.27
CA THR A 536 -1.51 -4.64 -7.84
C THR A 536 -2.77 -3.85 -8.19
N VAL A 537 -3.90 -4.57 -8.34
CA VAL A 537 -5.20 -3.93 -8.58
C VAL A 537 -5.60 -2.98 -7.43
N HIS A 538 -5.14 -3.21 -6.20
CA HIS A 538 -5.38 -2.27 -5.10
C HIS A 538 -4.61 -0.95 -5.28
N SER A 539 -3.37 -1.04 -5.73
CA SER A 539 -2.51 0.14 -5.91
C SER A 539 -2.91 1.02 -7.10
N VAL A 540 -3.74 0.50 -8.03
CA VAL A 540 -4.18 1.27 -9.21
C VAL A 540 -5.35 2.20 -8.90
N LYS A 541 -5.97 2.10 -7.72
CA LYS A 541 -7.08 2.99 -7.34
C LYS A 541 -6.62 4.45 -7.36
N GLY A 542 -7.40 5.32 -8.00
CA GLY A 542 -7.04 6.73 -8.21
C GLY A 542 -6.25 7.00 -9.49
N LEU A 543 -5.60 5.99 -10.08
CA LEU A 543 -4.85 6.12 -11.33
C LEU A 543 -5.72 5.77 -12.55
N GLU A 544 -5.19 6.08 -13.77
CA GLU A 544 -5.85 5.78 -15.04
C GLU A 544 -4.82 5.71 -16.16
N PHE A 545 -5.01 4.77 -17.08
CA PHE A 545 -4.08 4.49 -18.18
C PHE A 545 -4.84 4.32 -19.49
N ASP A 546 -4.21 4.63 -20.61
CA ASP A 546 -4.83 4.44 -21.93
C ASP A 546 -4.98 2.95 -22.24
N TYR A 547 -3.97 2.13 -21.88
CA TYR A 547 -3.89 0.70 -22.15
C TYR A 547 -3.65 -0.06 -20.85
N VAL A 548 -4.56 -0.98 -20.52
CA VAL A 548 -4.50 -1.75 -19.28
C VAL A 548 -4.49 -3.23 -19.58
N PHE A 549 -3.59 -3.97 -18.96
CA PHE A 549 -3.53 -5.43 -18.94
C PHE A 549 -3.90 -5.91 -17.54
N ILE A 550 -4.92 -6.76 -17.42
CA ILE A 550 -5.27 -7.46 -16.17
C ILE A 550 -4.86 -8.91 -16.34
N VAL A 551 -3.85 -9.33 -15.58
CA VAL A 551 -3.26 -10.67 -15.69
C VAL A 551 -3.67 -11.58 -14.53
N GLY A 552 -3.67 -12.89 -14.75
CA GLY A 552 -4.00 -13.89 -13.74
C GLY A 552 -5.46 -13.88 -13.35
N MET A 553 -6.36 -13.67 -14.31
CA MET A 553 -7.80 -13.73 -14.08
C MET A 553 -8.27 -15.19 -13.96
N GLU A 554 -8.01 -15.78 -12.79
CA GLU A 554 -8.20 -17.20 -12.49
C GLU A 554 -8.86 -17.39 -11.13
N GLU A 555 -9.73 -18.40 -10.99
CA GLU A 555 -10.28 -18.81 -9.69
C GLU A 555 -9.15 -19.18 -8.72
N GLY A 556 -9.18 -18.62 -7.50
CA GLY A 556 -8.14 -18.77 -6.49
C GLY A 556 -7.05 -17.69 -6.53
N ILE A 557 -6.95 -16.93 -7.62
CA ILE A 557 -6.06 -15.76 -7.74
C ILE A 557 -6.89 -14.48 -7.79
N PHE A 558 -7.77 -14.37 -8.75
CA PHE A 558 -8.71 -13.26 -8.90
C PHE A 558 -10.08 -13.76 -9.41
N PRO A 559 -11.05 -14.06 -8.49
CA PRO A 559 -11.05 -13.79 -7.05
C PRO A 559 -10.02 -14.60 -6.27
N HIS A 560 -9.51 -13.99 -5.17
CA HIS A 560 -8.51 -14.62 -4.33
C HIS A 560 -9.11 -15.79 -3.53
N TYR A 561 -8.31 -16.87 -3.31
CA TYR A 561 -8.78 -18.08 -2.65
C TYR A 561 -9.34 -17.81 -1.22
N ASN A 562 -8.81 -16.83 -0.49
CA ASN A 562 -9.35 -16.45 0.82
C ASN A 562 -10.80 -15.99 0.72
N ALA A 563 -11.15 -15.19 -0.31
CA ALA A 563 -12.52 -14.73 -0.51
C ALA A 563 -13.46 -15.88 -0.92
N ILE A 564 -12.93 -16.86 -1.66
CA ILE A 564 -13.71 -18.06 -2.04
C ILE A 564 -13.96 -18.94 -0.80
N ASN A 565 -12.94 -19.13 0.04
CA ASN A 565 -13.00 -19.99 1.22
C ASN A 565 -13.76 -19.35 2.41
N ASP A 566 -13.84 -18.02 2.46
CA ASP A 566 -14.65 -17.31 3.46
C ASP A 566 -16.13 -17.71 3.38
N GLY A 567 -16.61 -18.10 2.21
CA GLY A 567 -17.98 -18.59 1.98
C GLY A 567 -19.05 -17.51 2.09
N SER A 568 -18.70 -16.27 2.41
CA SER A 568 -19.65 -15.16 2.44
C SER A 568 -19.79 -14.51 1.05
N ASN A 569 -21.02 -14.11 0.71
CA ASN A 569 -21.26 -13.35 -0.51
C ASN A 569 -20.50 -12.02 -0.51
N SER A 570 -20.34 -11.40 0.64
CA SER A 570 -19.67 -10.09 0.76
C SER A 570 -18.19 -10.13 0.35
N ALA A 571 -17.48 -11.23 0.62
CA ALA A 571 -16.07 -11.39 0.22
C ALA A 571 -15.93 -11.49 -1.33
N ILE A 572 -16.81 -12.23 -2.00
CA ILE A 572 -16.82 -12.29 -3.46
C ILE A 572 -17.28 -10.96 -4.06
N GLU A 573 -18.22 -10.28 -3.44
CA GLU A 573 -18.65 -8.94 -3.88
C GLU A 573 -17.52 -7.90 -3.77
N GLU A 574 -16.65 -8.00 -2.77
CA GLU A 574 -15.46 -7.14 -2.66
C GLU A 574 -14.46 -7.44 -3.79
N GLU A 575 -14.16 -8.70 -4.08
CA GLU A 575 -13.32 -9.09 -5.23
C GLU A 575 -13.93 -8.62 -6.56
N ARG A 576 -15.28 -8.63 -6.69
CA ARG A 576 -15.96 -8.09 -7.88
C ARG A 576 -15.84 -6.57 -7.98
N ARG A 577 -15.91 -5.83 -6.86
CA ARG A 577 -15.61 -4.39 -6.84
C ARG A 577 -14.16 -4.14 -7.25
N LEU A 578 -13.25 -4.99 -6.82
CA LEU A 578 -11.84 -4.89 -7.20
C LEU A 578 -11.66 -5.12 -8.71
N CYS A 579 -12.36 -6.10 -9.29
CA CYS A 579 -12.39 -6.33 -10.75
C CYS A 579 -13.00 -5.12 -11.49
N TYR A 580 -14.11 -4.57 -11.00
CA TYR A 580 -14.70 -3.34 -11.54
C TYR A 580 -13.73 -2.16 -11.48
N VAL A 581 -12.99 -1.99 -10.40
CA VAL A 581 -11.94 -0.97 -10.29
C VAL A 581 -10.87 -1.19 -11.36
N ALA A 582 -10.38 -2.41 -11.54
CA ALA A 582 -9.36 -2.73 -12.54
C ALA A 582 -9.82 -2.39 -13.96
N ILE A 583 -11.02 -2.82 -14.36
CA ILE A 583 -11.61 -2.55 -15.67
C ILE A 583 -11.74 -1.04 -15.91
N THR A 584 -12.24 -0.29 -14.93
CA THR A 584 -12.49 1.15 -15.05
C THR A 584 -11.22 2.01 -14.99
N ARG A 585 -10.02 1.41 -14.90
CA ARG A 585 -8.75 2.14 -15.06
C ARG A 585 -8.38 2.37 -16.51
N ALA A 586 -8.88 1.54 -17.42
CA ALA A 586 -8.61 1.66 -18.84
C ALA A 586 -9.40 2.81 -19.50
N LYS A 587 -8.72 3.62 -20.31
CA LYS A 587 -9.34 4.67 -21.13
C LYS A 587 -9.69 4.15 -22.51
N LYS A 588 -8.74 3.56 -23.23
CA LYS A 588 -8.84 3.19 -24.66
C LYS A 588 -8.99 1.70 -24.89
N GLU A 589 -8.05 0.90 -24.36
CA GLU A 589 -8.06 -0.56 -24.57
C GLU A 589 -7.81 -1.33 -23.27
N LEU A 590 -8.45 -2.48 -23.18
CA LEU A 590 -8.33 -3.40 -22.06
C LEU A 590 -8.01 -4.81 -22.56
N TYR A 591 -7.00 -5.41 -21.96
CA TYR A 591 -6.54 -6.78 -22.19
C TYR A 591 -6.72 -7.58 -20.90
N ILE A 592 -7.26 -8.78 -21.00
CA ILE A 592 -7.46 -9.69 -19.87
C ILE A 592 -6.77 -11.02 -20.22
N THR A 593 -6.04 -11.59 -19.28
CA THR A 593 -5.39 -12.89 -19.48
C THR A 593 -5.64 -13.84 -18.33
N SER A 594 -5.65 -15.15 -18.65
CA SER A 594 -5.64 -16.24 -17.67
C SER A 594 -4.74 -17.37 -18.15
N ALA A 595 -4.11 -18.08 -17.22
CA ALA A 595 -3.28 -19.25 -17.50
C ALA A 595 -3.94 -20.52 -16.93
N ASP A 596 -3.98 -21.63 -17.72
CA ASP A 596 -4.51 -22.93 -17.27
C ASP A 596 -3.66 -23.50 -16.11
N THR A 597 -2.34 -23.28 -16.14
CA THR A 597 -1.42 -23.69 -15.08
C THR A 597 -0.53 -22.52 -14.66
N ARG A 598 -0.29 -22.43 -13.36
CA ARG A 598 0.57 -21.39 -12.79
C ARG A 598 1.38 -21.94 -11.62
N MET A 599 2.66 -21.55 -11.55
CA MET A 599 3.54 -21.86 -10.43
C MET A 599 3.29 -20.86 -9.30
N LEU A 600 2.73 -21.30 -8.18
CA LEU A 600 2.54 -20.49 -6.97
C LEU A 600 3.24 -21.15 -5.79
N PHE A 601 4.08 -20.40 -5.09
CA PHE A 601 4.84 -20.87 -3.91
C PHE A 601 5.59 -22.20 -4.15
N GLY A 602 6.13 -22.38 -5.36
CA GLY A 602 6.87 -23.59 -5.73
C GLY A 602 6.02 -24.79 -6.16
N ASN A 603 4.69 -24.65 -6.17
CA ASN A 603 3.77 -25.72 -6.60
C ASN A 603 3.03 -25.33 -7.88
N PRO A 604 2.92 -26.24 -8.88
CA PRO A 604 2.09 -26.00 -10.05
C PRO A 604 0.61 -26.14 -9.66
N MET A 605 -0.16 -25.09 -9.88
CA MET A 605 -1.61 -25.08 -9.69
C MET A 605 -2.31 -24.99 -11.02
N ARG A 606 -3.41 -25.70 -11.15
CA ARG A 606 -4.31 -25.61 -12.31
C ARG A 606 -5.58 -24.92 -11.90
N ASN A 607 -5.83 -23.75 -12.48
CA ASN A 607 -6.96 -22.90 -12.14
C ASN A 607 -7.96 -22.82 -13.32
N GLN A 608 -9.24 -22.65 -12.98
CA GLN A 608 -10.24 -22.29 -13.98
C GLN A 608 -10.15 -20.78 -14.27
N PRO A 609 -10.54 -20.32 -15.47
CA PRO A 609 -10.71 -18.90 -15.71
C PRO A 609 -11.64 -18.27 -14.67
N SER A 610 -11.34 -17.03 -14.29
CA SER A 610 -12.12 -16.27 -13.32
C SER A 610 -13.59 -16.15 -13.71
N ARG A 611 -14.50 -16.36 -12.76
CA ARG A 611 -15.94 -16.13 -12.93
C ARG A 611 -16.27 -14.73 -13.45
N PHE A 612 -15.45 -13.73 -13.14
CA PHE A 612 -15.67 -12.34 -13.58
C PHE A 612 -15.56 -12.18 -15.10
N ILE A 613 -14.83 -13.08 -15.80
CA ILE A 613 -14.76 -13.09 -17.27
C ILE A 613 -16.10 -13.49 -17.88
N ASP A 614 -16.84 -14.39 -17.23
CA ASP A 614 -18.14 -14.83 -17.71
C ASP A 614 -19.28 -13.86 -17.33
N GLU A 615 -19.02 -12.96 -16.35
CA GLU A 615 -19.91 -11.87 -15.99
C GLU A 615 -19.86 -10.69 -16.98
N ILE A 616 -18.83 -10.62 -17.84
CA ILE A 616 -18.77 -9.65 -18.93
C ILE A 616 -19.68 -10.10 -20.08
N ASP A 617 -20.62 -9.26 -20.47
CA ASP A 617 -21.54 -9.57 -21.57
C ASP A 617 -20.75 -9.80 -22.88
N LYS A 618 -21.12 -10.85 -23.62
CA LYS A 618 -20.35 -11.36 -24.77
C LYS A 618 -20.12 -10.35 -25.90
N GLU A 619 -20.96 -9.35 -25.99
CA GLU A 619 -20.83 -8.30 -27.01
C GLU A 619 -19.63 -7.37 -26.76
N TYR A 620 -19.13 -7.27 -25.50
CA TYR A 620 -18.04 -6.38 -25.11
C TYR A 620 -16.67 -7.04 -25.05
N ILE A 621 -16.60 -8.38 -25.12
CA ILE A 621 -15.38 -9.16 -25.01
C ILE A 621 -15.16 -10.05 -26.22
N ASP A 622 -13.90 -10.09 -26.70
CA ASP A 622 -13.43 -11.02 -27.72
C ASP A 622 -12.57 -12.10 -27.04
N LYS A 623 -13.10 -13.34 -27.03
CA LYS A 623 -12.47 -14.46 -26.33
C LYS A 623 -11.64 -15.28 -27.30
N GLU A 624 -10.33 -15.06 -27.33
CA GLU A 624 -9.39 -15.97 -27.98
C GLU A 624 -9.11 -17.18 -27.08
N ARG A 625 -9.77 -18.28 -27.36
CA ARG A 625 -9.45 -19.56 -26.70
C ARG A 625 -8.31 -20.25 -27.47
N PRO A 626 -7.37 -20.92 -26.78
CA PRO A 626 -6.43 -21.79 -27.48
C PRO A 626 -7.27 -22.78 -28.31
N LYS A 627 -6.96 -22.89 -29.61
CA LYS A 627 -7.54 -23.96 -30.42
C LYS A 627 -7.26 -25.25 -29.65
N LYS A 628 -8.29 -25.94 -29.17
CA LYS A 628 -8.13 -27.27 -28.64
C LYS A 628 -7.37 -28.03 -29.69
N LEU A 629 -6.08 -28.24 -29.46
CA LEU A 629 -5.36 -29.27 -30.20
C LEU A 629 -6.16 -30.53 -29.92
N GLU A 630 -6.88 -31.02 -30.93
CA GLU A 630 -7.41 -32.39 -30.91
C GLU A 630 -6.25 -33.25 -30.45
N LYS A 631 -6.44 -33.88 -29.29
CA LYS A 631 -5.44 -34.75 -28.71
C LYS A 631 -5.06 -35.79 -29.76
N ILE A 632 -3.98 -35.55 -30.48
CA ILE A 632 -3.18 -36.62 -30.98
C ILE A 632 -2.61 -37.29 -29.73
N ILE A 633 -3.35 -38.24 -29.20
CA ILE A 633 -2.92 -39.13 -28.12
C ILE A 633 -1.86 -40.04 -28.77
N THR A 634 -0.64 -39.58 -28.83
CA THR A 634 0.57 -40.34 -28.98
C THR A 634 1.74 -39.57 -28.39
N LYS A 635 1.70 -39.27 -27.09
CA LYS A 635 2.88 -39.14 -26.29
C LYS A 635 2.85 -40.29 -25.29
N VAL A 636 3.49 -41.38 -25.68
CA VAL A 636 4.08 -42.34 -24.76
C VAL A 636 4.73 -41.52 -23.67
N ARG A 637 4.24 -41.54 -22.43
CA ARG A 637 4.95 -41.05 -21.27
C ARG A 637 6.26 -41.84 -21.22
N LYS A 638 7.35 -41.26 -21.71
CA LYS A 638 8.69 -41.80 -21.49
C LYS A 638 8.92 -41.67 -19.98
N THR A 639 8.70 -42.76 -19.27
CA THR A 639 8.98 -42.86 -17.83
C THR A 639 10.49 -42.89 -17.66
N VAL A 640 10.98 -42.28 -16.55
CA VAL A 640 12.37 -42.41 -16.12
C VAL A 640 12.71 -43.89 -16.00
N ASP A 641 13.66 -44.40 -16.80
CA ASP A 641 14.16 -45.76 -16.66
C ASP A 641 15.09 -45.88 -15.44
N LYS A 642 14.56 -46.32 -14.34
CA LYS A 642 15.30 -46.51 -13.10
C LYS A 642 16.44 -47.53 -13.17
N ASN A 643 16.48 -48.34 -14.22
CA ASN A 643 17.48 -49.38 -14.44
C ASN A 643 18.54 -48.98 -15.48
N ALA A 644 18.49 -47.79 -16.02
CA ALA A 644 19.46 -47.35 -16.98
C ALA A 644 20.87 -47.29 -16.38
N THR A 645 21.77 -48.10 -16.97
CA THR A 645 23.21 -48.15 -16.62
C THR A 645 23.99 -47.29 -17.57
N TYR A 646 25.00 -46.61 -17.11
CA TYR A 646 25.91 -45.79 -17.92
C TYR A 646 27.34 -46.10 -17.49
N GLU A 647 28.27 -46.03 -18.47
CA GLU A 647 29.69 -46.21 -18.25
C GLU A 647 30.48 -44.93 -18.58
N VAL A 648 31.62 -44.74 -17.96
CA VAL A 648 32.51 -43.61 -18.25
C VAL A 648 33.09 -43.82 -19.66
N GLY A 649 33.01 -42.77 -20.50
CA GLY A 649 33.36 -42.83 -21.90
C GLY A 649 32.21 -43.12 -22.86
N GLU A 650 31.01 -43.44 -22.34
CA GLU A 650 29.84 -43.72 -23.16
C GLU A 650 29.28 -42.44 -23.80
N HIS A 651 28.88 -42.53 -25.07
CA HIS A 651 28.25 -41.43 -25.80
C HIS A 651 26.77 -41.42 -25.58
N ILE A 652 26.24 -40.27 -25.27
CA ILE A 652 24.79 -40.05 -25.08
C ILE A 652 24.35 -38.81 -25.91
N SER A 653 23.06 -38.81 -26.25
CA SER A 653 22.39 -37.63 -26.80
C SER A 653 21.38 -37.10 -25.84
N HIS A 654 21.39 -35.79 -25.57
CA HIS A 654 20.38 -35.08 -24.77
C HIS A 654 19.57 -34.18 -25.67
N THR A 655 18.24 -34.16 -25.50
CA THR A 655 17.34 -33.40 -26.39
C THR A 655 17.62 -31.90 -26.46
N GLU A 656 18.23 -31.33 -25.43
CA GLU A 656 18.53 -29.89 -25.33
C GLU A 656 20.03 -29.59 -25.53
N PHE A 657 20.94 -30.51 -25.08
CA PHE A 657 22.39 -30.24 -25.05
C PHE A 657 23.13 -30.95 -26.18
N GLY A 658 22.43 -31.73 -27.00
CA GLY A 658 23.04 -32.50 -28.09
C GLY A 658 23.84 -33.71 -27.61
N GLU A 659 24.84 -34.15 -28.42
CA GLU A 659 25.71 -35.27 -28.11
C GLU A 659 26.78 -34.91 -27.09
N GLY A 660 27.01 -35.80 -26.12
CA GLY A 660 27.98 -35.62 -25.03
C GLY A 660 28.58 -36.95 -24.58
N ILE A 661 29.69 -36.88 -23.84
CA ILE A 661 30.45 -38.03 -23.34
C ILE A 661 30.29 -38.09 -21.82
N VAL A 662 29.94 -39.24 -21.28
CA VAL A 662 29.87 -39.49 -19.85
C VAL A 662 31.27 -39.50 -19.24
N ILE A 663 31.54 -38.58 -18.35
CA ILE A 663 32.86 -38.43 -17.68
C ILE A 663 32.85 -38.97 -16.22
N SER A 664 31.71 -39.09 -15.59
CA SER A 664 31.60 -39.77 -14.30
C SER A 664 30.17 -40.33 -14.10
N VAL A 665 30.08 -41.40 -13.31
CA VAL A 665 28.82 -42.09 -13.05
C VAL A 665 28.71 -42.27 -11.50
N ASP A 666 27.68 -41.68 -10.91
CA ASP A 666 27.38 -41.84 -9.47
C ASP A 666 26.04 -42.59 -9.30
N LYS A 667 25.57 -42.86 -8.07
CA LYS A 667 24.39 -43.71 -7.81
C LYS A 667 23.15 -43.33 -8.63
N SER A 668 22.80 -42.06 -8.70
CA SER A 668 21.60 -41.55 -9.39
C SER A 668 21.89 -40.52 -10.47
N ILE A 669 23.16 -40.11 -10.63
CA ILE A 669 23.56 -39.00 -11.48
C ILE A 669 24.70 -39.45 -12.42
N ILE A 670 24.67 -38.96 -13.66
CA ILE A 670 25.82 -39.01 -14.56
C ILE A 670 26.34 -37.58 -14.83
N THR A 671 27.63 -37.42 -14.91
CA THR A 671 28.26 -36.17 -15.35
C THR A 671 28.67 -36.32 -16.80
N VAL A 672 28.26 -35.41 -17.65
CA VAL A 672 28.43 -35.49 -19.09
C VAL A 672 29.12 -34.23 -19.60
N ALA A 673 30.11 -34.40 -20.46
CA ALA A 673 30.75 -33.31 -21.18
C ALA A 673 30.04 -33.12 -22.53
N PHE A 674 29.48 -31.95 -22.74
CA PHE A 674 28.85 -31.52 -23.99
C PHE A 674 29.74 -30.50 -24.72
N PRO A 675 29.60 -30.34 -26.05
CA PRO A 675 30.30 -29.30 -26.81
C PRO A 675 29.91 -27.89 -26.34
N HIS A 676 30.77 -26.90 -26.65
CA HIS A 676 30.43 -25.49 -26.43
C HIS A 676 29.11 -25.15 -27.17
N PRO A 677 28.17 -24.40 -26.52
CA PRO A 677 28.34 -23.61 -25.26
C PRO A 677 27.94 -24.34 -23.97
N PHE A 678 27.56 -25.62 -23.98
CA PHE A 678 26.90 -26.29 -22.87
C PHE A 678 27.84 -26.80 -21.78
N GLY A 679 29.07 -27.21 -22.10
CA GLY A 679 30.11 -27.62 -21.15
C GLY A 679 29.71 -28.88 -20.33
N ILE A 680 30.21 -28.99 -19.09
CA ILE A 680 29.96 -30.13 -18.23
C ILE A 680 28.60 -30.00 -17.52
N ARG A 681 27.75 -31.04 -17.61
CA ARG A 681 26.42 -31.07 -16.98
C ARG A 681 26.24 -32.33 -16.13
N LYS A 682 25.50 -32.20 -15.01
CA LYS A 682 25.03 -33.32 -14.19
C LYS A 682 23.59 -33.65 -14.56
N LEU A 683 23.32 -34.90 -14.93
CA LEU A 683 22.03 -35.37 -15.40
C LEU A 683 21.55 -36.54 -14.53
N MET A 684 20.26 -36.71 -14.32
CA MET A 684 19.68 -37.88 -13.65
C MET A 684 19.73 -39.10 -14.59
N LYS A 685 20.18 -40.25 -14.07
CA LYS A 685 20.19 -41.51 -14.83
C LYS A 685 18.78 -41.86 -15.32
N GLY A 686 18.69 -42.32 -16.55
CA GLY A 686 17.42 -42.76 -17.14
C GLY A 686 16.41 -41.66 -17.40
N HIS A 687 16.84 -40.36 -17.36
CA HIS A 687 15.95 -39.27 -17.69
C HIS A 687 15.49 -39.39 -19.15
N PRO A 688 14.17 -39.18 -19.45
CA PRO A 688 13.60 -39.39 -20.77
C PRO A 688 14.23 -38.54 -21.88
N ASN A 689 14.94 -37.48 -21.54
CA ASN A 689 15.66 -36.62 -22.50
C ASN A 689 17.06 -37.16 -22.86
N ILE A 690 17.50 -38.28 -22.27
CA ILE A 690 18.80 -38.89 -22.52
C ILE A 690 18.56 -40.18 -23.34
N THR A 691 19.28 -40.26 -24.44
CA THR A 691 19.32 -41.48 -25.29
C THR A 691 20.78 -41.93 -25.40
N LYS A 692 21.06 -43.23 -25.19
CA LYS A 692 22.33 -43.81 -25.47
C LYS A 692 22.55 -43.85 -27.00
N LEU A 693 23.78 -43.52 -27.44
CA LEU A 693 24.16 -43.55 -28.84
C LEU A 693 24.85 -44.85 -29.20
#